data_e0c86263c0ccbb0491e8baf56387841d
#
_entry.id   e0c86263c0ccbb0491e8baf56387841d
#
_cell.length_a   1.000
_cell.length_b   1.000
_cell.length_c   1.000
_cell.angle_alpha   90.00
_cell.angle_beta   90.00
_cell.angle_gamma   90.00
#
_symmetry.space_group_name_H-M   'P 1'
#
loop_
_entity.id
_entity.type
_entity.pdbx_description
1 polymer ?
#
loop_
_entity_poly.entity_id
_entity_poly.type
_entity_poly.pdbx_seq_one_letter_code
_entity_poly.pdbx_strand_id
1 'polypeptide(L)'
;SQRVSDIIVYSKEEANRLRSRYIGPEHLLLGMLRDGEGKAIEILSKLNTNLAAIKQQIEAQLKAEADDMLLPDTEVPLSNDAAKILKMCILEARGMKSNIADTEHVLLAILREKNNMAASVLESNNVNYVKVLEQATLQPDINSGMGFTEDDDDEEEMSSSRSGGRGNAEEHQQQAQTASKKPSNDTPVLDNFGTDMTKAAEEGRLDPVVGREREIERLAQILSRRKKNNPILIGEPGVGKSAIVEGLALRIIQKKVSRILFDKRVVALDMTAVVAGTKYRGQFEERIRSILNELQRNPNVILFIDEIHTIVGAGSAAGSMDAANMLKPALARGEIQCIGATTLDEYRKNIEKDGALERRFQKVMVEPTTAGETLQILRNIKDKYEDHHNVYYTDEALEACVKLTDRYITDRNFPDKAIDALDEAGSRVHLTNINVPKEIEEQEKLIEEAKSKKNEAVKSQNFELAASFRDKEKELSSQLDEMKKEWEANLKENRQTVDAEEIANVISMMSGIPVQRMAQAEGIKLAGMKEDLQSKVIAQDTAIEKLVKAILRSRVGLKDPNKPIGTFMFLGPTGVGKTHLAKELAKYMFGSSDALIRIDMSEYMEKFTVSRLVGAPPGYVGYEEGGQLTEKVRRKPYSIVLLDEIEKAHPDVFNLLLQVMDEGRLTDSYGRMVDFKNTVIIMTSNIGTRQLKDFGRGVGFATQSRLDDKEFSRSVIQKALNKSFAPEFINRVDEIITFDQLSLEAITKIIDIELKGLYDRIEAIGYKLVIDDKAKEFIAGKGYDVQYGARPLKRAIQTYLEDGLSELIISSSLKEKDIIQVSLNEEKGGLEMKVVTPQ
;
A
#
# COMPACT_ATOMS: atom_id res chain seq x y z
N SER A 1 -20.05 19.92 13.20
CA SER A 1 -19.93 20.70 14.46
C SER A 1 -19.85 19.77 15.64
N GLN A 2 -19.31 20.25 16.77
CA GLN A 2 -19.28 19.50 18.04
C GLN A 2 -20.70 19.09 18.46
N ARG A 3 -21.67 19.98 18.28
CA ARG A 3 -23.07 19.70 18.61
C ARG A 3 -23.68 18.51 17.84
N VAL A 4 -23.31 18.29 16.60
CA VAL A 4 -23.79 17.10 15.87
C VAL A 4 -23.23 15.82 16.50
N SER A 5 -21.98 15.84 17.01
CA SER A 5 -21.43 14.74 17.78
C SER A 5 -22.19 14.50 19.09
N ASP A 6 -22.53 15.55 19.80
CA ASP A 6 -23.28 15.47 21.06
C ASP A 6 -24.71 14.94 20.81
N ILE A 7 -25.37 15.35 19.75
CA ILE A 7 -26.68 14.83 19.34
C ILE A 7 -26.61 13.31 19.07
N ILE A 8 -25.54 12.81 18.45
CA ILE A 8 -25.37 11.35 18.21
C ILE A 8 -25.26 10.60 19.55
N VAL A 9 -24.56 11.18 20.52
CA VAL A 9 -24.45 10.59 21.87
C VAL A 9 -25.83 10.58 22.55
N TYR A 10 -26.55 11.69 22.56
CA TYR A 10 -27.90 11.76 23.11
C TYR A 10 -28.88 10.82 22.39
N SER A 11 -28.74 10.66 21.08
CA SER A 11 -29.55 9.71 20.30
C SER A 11 -29.32 8.27 20.73
N LYS A 12 -28.06 7.91 21.06
CA LYS A 12 -27.71 6.58 21.60
C LYS A 12 -28.34 6.36 22.98
N GLU A 13 -28.32 7.37 23.85
CA GLU A 13 -28.93 7.29 25.17
C GLU A 13 -30.47 7.19 25.07
N GLU A 14 -31.11 7.91 24.16
CA GLU A 14 -32.55 7.83 23.93
C GLU A 14 -32.95 6.46 23.32
N ALA A 15 -32.16 5.91 22.41
CA ALA A 15 -32.40 4.58 21.87
C ALA A 15 -32.30 3.49 22.97
N ASN A 16 -31.32 3.60 23.88
CA ASN A 16 -31.22 2.71 25.03
C ASN A 16 -32.38 2.88 25.99
N ARG A 17 -32.80 4.11 26.27
CA ARG A 17 -33.95 4.42 27.17
C ARG A 17 -35.26 3.83 26.64
N LEU A 18 -35.42 3.86 25.31
CA LEU A 18 -36.63 3.36 24.64
C LEU A 18 -36.55 1.88 24.22
N ARG A 19 -35.43 1.20 24.54
CA ARG A 19 -35.17 -0.20 24.20
C ARG A 19 -35.30 -0.50 22.71
N SER A 20 -34.74 0.37 21.87
CA SER A 20 -34.75 0.22 20.43
C SER A 20 -33.55 -0.59 19.96
N ARG A 21 -33.73 -1.47 18.95
CA ARG A 21 -32.64 -2.30 18.39
C ARG A 21 -31.59 -1.52 17.59
N TYR A 22 -31.97 -0.36 17.06
CA TYR A 22 -31.11 0.48 16.22
C TYR A 22 -31.35 1.96 16.55
N ILE A 23 -30.33 2.79 16.34
CA ILE A 23 -30.48 4.24 16.36
C ILE A 23 -31.05 4.69 15.01
N GLY A 24 -32.31 5.05 14.96
CA GLY A 24 -33.00 5.54 13.75
C GLY A 24 -33.05 7.07 13.67
N PRO A 25 -33.65 7.60 12.56
CA PRO A 25 -33.88 9.03 12.38
C PRO A 25 -34.69 9.71 13.50
N GLU A 26 -35.64 8.96 14.08
CA GLU A 26 -36.45 9.37 15.24
C GLU A 26 -35.61 9.62 16.49
N HIS A 27 -34.58 8.79 16.69
CA HIS A 27 -33.66 8.97 17.81
C HIS A 27 -32.73 10.18 17.61
N LEU A 28 -32.34 10.49 16.33
CA LEU A 28 -31.60 11.70 16.02
C LEU A 28 -32.44 12.94 16.31
N LEU A 29 -33.72 12.93 16.00
CA LEU A 29 -34.63 14.03 16.34
C LEU A 29 -34.86 14.15 17.85
N LEU A 30 -35.03 13.03 18.58
CA LEU A 30 -35.10 13.02 20.05
C LEU A 30 -33.82 13.54 20.70
N GLY A 31 -32.64 13.20 20.15
CA GLY A 31 -31.35 13.70 20.59
C GLY A 31 -31.25 15.23 20.46
N MET A 32 -31.74 15.79 19.32
CA MET A 32 -31.81 17.24 19.12
C MET A 32 -32.76 17.92 20.08
N LEU A 33 -33.94 17.32 20.30
CA LEU A 33 -34.95 17.85 21.25
C LEU A 33 -34.48 17.78 22.70
N ARG A 34 -33.59 16.84 23.03
CA ARG A 34 -33.00 16.71 24.37
C ARG A 34 -31.88 17.71 24.61
N ASP A 35 -31.04 17.96 23.59
CA ASP A 35 -30.02 19.01 23.62
C ASP A 35 -30.67 20.37 23.92
N GLY A 36 -31.83 20.63 23.34
CA GLY A 36 -32.63 21.85 23.61
C GLY A 36 -32.02 23.14 23.07
N GLU A 37 -30.84 23.06 22.49
CA GLU A 37 -30.11 24.20 21.95
C GLU A 37 -29.73 23.94 20.47
N GLY A 38 -29.29 25.01 19.77
CA GLY A 38 -28.83 24.96 18.38
C GLY A 38 -29.86 25.45 17.37
N LYS A 39 -29.37 25.73 16.14
CA LYS A 39 -30.17 26.36 15.08
C LYS A 39 -31.41 25.55 14.71
N ALA A 40 -31.37 24.22 14.76
CA ALA A 40 -32.54 23.38 14.49
C ALA A 40 -33.68 23.66 15.48
N ILE A 41 -33.37 23.80 16.76
CA ILE A 41 -34.36 24.09 17.81
C ILE A 41 -34.89 25.53 17.67
N GLU A 42 -34.02 26.49 17.34
CA GLU A 42 -34.43 27.85 17.07
C GLU A 42 -35.41 27.96 15.88
N ILE A 43 -35.13 27.20 14.79
CA ILE A 43 -35.99 27.16 13.63
C ILE A 43 -37.35 26.53 13.97
N LEU A 44 -37.36 25.42 14.69
CA LEU A 44 -38.60 24.78 15.13
C LEU A 44 -39.42 25.69 16.07
N SER A 45 -38.76 26.44 16.93
CA SER A 45 -39.42 27.44 17.83
C SER A 45 -39.97 28.60 17.04
N LYS A 46 -39.30 29.12 16.02
CA LYS A 46 -39.78 30.18 15.11
C LYS A 46 -41.00 29.76 14.30
N LEU A 47 -41.07 28.46 13.96
CA LEU A 47 -42.23 27.89 13.29
C LEU A 47 -43.41 27.61 14.23
N ASN A 48 -43.33 28.09 15.50
CA ASN A 48 -44.35 27.92 16.53
C ASN A 48 -44.76 26.45 16.77
N THR A 49 -43.82 25.54 16.65
CA THR A 49 -44.07 24.08 16.85
C THR A 49 -43.99 23.73 18.35
N ASN A 50 -44.92 22.88 18.80
CA ASN A 50 -44.88 22.38 20.13
C ASN A 50 -43.87 21.22 20.26
N LEU A 51 -42.64 21.51 20.69
CA LEU A 51 -41.53 20.54 20.83
C LEU A 51 -41.90 19.37 21.76
N ALA A 52 -42.67 19.65 22.84
CA ALA A 52 -43.11 18.61 23.77
C ALA A 52 -44.11 17.64 23.12
N ALA A 53 -45.00 18.13 22.25
CA ALA A 53 -45.95 17.29 21.53
C ALA A 53 -45.23 16.38 20.51
N ILE A 54 -44.24 16.92 19.78
CA ILE A 54 -43.41 16.14 18.85
C ILE A 54 -42.69 15.02 19.62
N LYS A 55 -42.06 15.34 20.75
CA LYS A 55 -41.38 14.33 21.60
C LYS A 55 -42.32 13.24 22.07
N GLN A 56 -43.51 13.60 22.58
CA GLN A 56 -44.51 12.64 23.04
C GLN A 56 -45.03 11.74 21.89
N GLN A 57 -45.25 12.29 20.69
CA GLN A 57 -45.70 11.49 19.54
C GLN A 57 -44.64 10.47 19.12
N ILE A 58 -43.37 10.84 19.07
CA ILE A 58 -42.27 9.92 18.72
C ILE A 58 -42.13 8.84 19.80
N GLU A 59 -42.12 9.23 21.08
CA GLU A 59 -42.03 8.26 22.20
C GLU A 59 -43.20 7.29 22.25
N ALA A 60 -44.42 7.73 21.92
CA ALA A 60 -45.59 6.86 21.88
C ALA A 60 -45.51 5.80 20.77
N GLN A 61 -45.01 6.18 19.59
CA GLN A 61 -44.83 5.26 18.48
C GLN A 61 -43.70 4.27 18.73
N LEU A 62 -42.56 4.73 19.26
CA LEU A 62 -41.42 3.86 19.60
C LEU A 62 -41.71 2.88 20.74
N LYS A 63 -42.53 3.25 21.74
CA LYS A 63 -42.96 2.34 22.81
C LYS A 63 -43.80 1.17 22.31
N ALA A 64 -44.51 1.34 21.19
CA ALA A 64 -45.29 0.28 20.54
C ALA A 64 -44.39 -0.77 19.85
N GLU A 65 -43.14 -0.41 19.53
CA GLU A 65 -42.16 -1.24 18.84
C GLU A 65 -41.00 -1.72 19.75
N ALA A 66 -41.06 -1.44 21.07
CA ALA A 66 -40.00 -1.75 22.00
C ALA A 66 -39.83 -3.28 22.18
N ASP A 67 -38.59 -3.74 22.17
CA ASP A 67 -38.23 -5.14 22.39
C ASP A 67 -37.86 -5.38 23.87
N ASP A 68 -38.71 -6.13 24.58
CA ASP A 68 -38.51 -6.45 26.00
C ASP A 68 -37.30 -7.37 26.32
N MET A 69 -36.64 -7.90 25.28
CA MET A 69 -35.50 -8.81 25.38
C MET A 69 -34.13 -8.10 25.42
N LEU A 70 -34.07 -6.79 25.20
CA LEU A 70 -32.80 -6.04 25.24
C LEU A 70 -32.39 -5.72 26.68
N LEU A 71 -31.17 -6.14 27.04
CA LEU A 71 -30.55 -5.77 28.32
C LEU A 71 -30.12 -4.28 28.30
N PRO A 72 -30.28 -3.54 29.42
CA PRO A 72 -29.72 -2.21 29.53
C PRO A 72 -28.19 -2.32 29.43
N ASP A 73 -27.54 -1.43 28.63
CA ASP A 73 -26.11 -1.35 28.30
C ASP A 73 -25.61 -2.16 27.09
N THR A 74 -26.49 -2.63 26.21
CA THR A 74 -26.01 -3.11 24.91
C THR A 74 -25.65 -1.95 23.97
N GLU A 75 -24.54 -2.09 23.21
CA GLU A 75 -24.20 -1.13 22.17
C GLU A 75 -25.22 -1.20 21.02
N VAL A 76 -26.07 -0.16 20.93
CA VAL A 76 -27.08 -0.06 19.87
C VAL A 76 -26.43 0.47 18.59
N PRO A 77 -26.43 -0.27 17.47
CA PRO A 77 -25.84 0.18 16.22
C PRO A 77 -26.74 1.21 15.49
N LEU A 78 -26.11 2.03 14.64
CA LEU A 78 -26.81 2.99 13.80
C LEU A 78 -27.61 2.24 12.70
N SER A 79 -28.87 2.66 12.45
CA SER A 79 -29.65 2.14 11.34
C SER A 79 -29.09 2.65 10.00
N ASN A 80 -29.36 1.94 8.91
CA ASN A 80 -28.98 2.36 7.56
C ASN A 80 -29.58 3.72 7.18
N ASP A 81 -30.79 4.01 7.63
CA ASP A 81 -31.47 5.26 7.36
C ASP A 81 -30.88 6.43 8.14
N ALA A 82 -30.53 6.23 9.41
CA ALA A 82 -29.81 7.25 10.19
C ALA A 82 -28.42 7.53 9.64
N ALA A 83 -27.68 6.49 9.23
CA ALA A 83 -26.39 6.64 8.58
C ALA A 83 -26.49 7.40 7.24
N LYS A 84 -27.55 7.19 6.48
CA LYS A 84 -27.85 7.90 5.24
C LYS A 84 -28.15 9.38 5.50
N ILE A 85 -28.96 9.69 6.53
CA ILE A 85 -29.30 11.07 6.94
C ILE A 85 -28.04 11.83 7.37
N LEU A 86 -27.16 11.22 8.15
CA LEU A 86 -25.90 11.86 8.56
C LEU A 86 -24.97 12.15 7.37
N LYS A 87 -24.97 11.32 6.33
CA LYS A 87 -24.27 11.61 5.07
C LYS A 87 -24.94 12.74 4.29
N MET A 88 -26.28 12.76 4.25
CA MET A 88 -27.05 13.82 3.59
C MET A 88 -26.90 15.16 4.28
N CYS A 89 -26.74 15.20 5.60
CA CYS A 89 -26.45 16.41 6.37
C CYS A 89 -25.23 17.18 5.84
N ILE A 90 -24.17 16.46 5.42
CA ILE A 90 -22.98 17.07 4.81
C ILE A 90 -23.30 17.69 3.44
N LEU A 91 -24.20 17.07 2.67
CA LEU A 91 -24.63 17.59 1.37
C LEU A 91 -25.53 18.85 1.53
N GLU A 92 -26.43 18.85 2.53
CA GLU A 92 -27.24 20.04 2.87
C GLU A 92 -26.35 21.21 3.30
N ALA A 93 -25.33 20.95 4.14
CA ALA A 93 -24.38 21.99 4.54
C ALA A 93 -23.64 22.59 3.33
N ARG A 94 -23.22 21.76 2.37
CA ARG A 94 -22.59 22.24 1.13
C ARG A 94 -23.57 23.02 0.25
N GLY A 95 -24.84 22.56 0.15
CA GLY A 95 -25.89 23.27 -0.59
C GLY A 95 -26.17 24.66 -0.04
N MET A 96 -26.05 24.84 1.27
CA MET A 96 -26.20 26.11 1.97
C MET A 96 -24.89 26.92 2.08
N LYS A 97 -23.83 26.53 1.36
CA LYS A 97 -22.46 27.11 1.40
C LYS A 97 -21.88 27.24 2.82
N SER A 98 -22.27 26.32 3.72
CA SER A 98 -21.72 26.23 5.08
C SER A 98 -20.51 25.31 5.09
N ASN A 99 -19.40 25.74 5.70
CA ASN A 99 -18.18 24.97 5.84
C ASN A 99 -18.30 23.85 6.89
N ILE A 100 -19.28 23.92 7.78
CA ILE A 100 -19.48 23.00 8.90
C ILE A 100 -20.93 22.51 8.89
N ALA A 101 -21.12 21.18 8.90
CA ALA A 101 -22.45 20.62 9.10
C ALA A 101 -22.90 20.82 10.55
N ASP A 102 -24.04 21.46 10.76
CA ASP A 102 -24.61 21.76 12.08
C ASP A 102 -26.05 21.24 12.19
N THR A 103 -26.72 21.50 13.29
CA THR A 103 -28.02 20.91 13.67
C THR A 103 -29.13 21.14 12.67
N GLU A 104 -29.20 22.36 12.05
CA GLU A 104 -30.16 22.72 10.99
C GLU A 104 -30.00 21.80 9.75
N HIS A 105 -28.77 21.41 9.41
CA HIS A 105 -28.52 20.54 8.26
C HIS A 105 -28.95 19.09 8.56
N VAL A 106 -28.90 18.66 9.83
CA VAL A 106 -29.43 17.35 10.24
C VAL A 106 -30.95 17.35 10.13
N LEU A 107 -31.60 18.44 10.59
CA LEU A 107 -33.06 18.59 10.50
C LEU A 107 -33.55 18.60 9.04
N LEU A 108 -32.86 19.33 8.16
CA LEU A 108 -33.13 19.34 6.72
C LEU A 108 -32.96 17.95 6.09
N ALA A 109 -31.89 17.24 6.47
CA ALA A 109 -31.65 15.89 5.97
C ALA A 109 -32.73 14.89 6.41
N ILE A 110 -33.26 15.01 7.63
CA ILE A 110 -34.40 14.20 8.13
C ILE A 110 -35.65 14.47 7.28
N LEU A 111 -35.98 15.75 7.02
CA LEU A 111 -37.16 16.15 6.24
C LEU A 111 -37.05 15.82 4.75
N ARG A 112 -35.86 15.73 4.21
CA ARG A 112 -35.60 15.36 2.82
C ARG A 112 -35.87 13.88 2.54
N GLU A 113 -35.61 13.01 3.50
CA GLU A 113 -35.89 11.57 3.40
C GLU A 113 -37.31 11.30 3.88
N LYS A 114 -38.28 11.33 2.95
CA LYS A 114 -39.72 11.24 3.25
C LYS A 114 -40.20 9.91 3.85
N ASN A 115 -39.41 8.86 3.76
CA ASN A 115 -39.79 7.52 4.21
C ASN A 115 -39.29 7.22 5.65
N ASN A 116 -39.29 8.18 6.56
CA ASN A 116 -38.93 7.95 7.94
C ASN A 116 -39.99 8.51 8.91
N MET A 117 -40.06 7.90 10.09
CA MET A 117 -41.01 8.24 11.13
C MET A 117 -40.84 9.70 11.61
N ALA A 118 -39.62 10.17 11.80
CA ALA A 118 -39.32 11.53 12.25
C ALA A 118 -39.86 12.60 11.27
N ALA A 119 -39.66 12.39 9.95
CA ALA A 119 -40.21 13.29 8.94
C ALA A 119 -41.76 13.33 8.97
N SER A 120 -42.40 12.16 9.10
CA SER A 120 -43.86 12.03 9.18
C SER A 120 -44.43 12.79 10.40
N VAL A 121 -43.79 12.70 11.57
CA VAL A 121 -44.19 13.43 12.77
C VAL A 121 -43.98 14.93 12.61
N LEU A 122 -42.86 15.35 12.00
CA LEU A 122 -42.60 16.78 11.71
C LEU A 122 -43.62 17.35 10.73
N GLU A 123 -43.94 16.63 9.64
CA GLU A 123 -44.93 17.07 8.66
C GLU A 123 -46.36 17.17 9.26
N SER A 124 -46.73 16.23 10.16
CA SER A 124 -48.02 16.27 10.87
C SER A 124 -48.15 17.49 11.79
N ASN A 125 -47.02 18.00 12.29
CA ASN A 125 -46.93 19.24 13.06
C ASN A 125 -46.63 20.48 12.19
N ASN A 126 -46.92 20.41 10.88
CA ASN A 126 -46.81 21.52 9.92
C ASN A 126 -45.38 22.02 9.66
N VAL A 127 -44.37 21.21 9.95
CA VAL A 127 -42.96 21.46 9.64
C VAL A 127 -42.58 20.64 8.39
N ASN A 128 -42.25 21.35 7.31
CA ASN A 128 -41.81 20.74 6.06
C ASN A 128 -40.44 21.28 5.65
N TYR A 129 -39.80 20.58 4.70
CA TYR A 129 -38.44 20.91 4.20
C TYR A 129 -38.33 22.37 3.74
N VAL A 130 -39.31 22.89 2.96
CA VAL A 130 -39.27 24.25 2.41
C VAL A 130 -39.28 25.31 3.52
N LYS A 131 -40.17 25.16 4.50
CA LYS A 131 -40.28 26.10 5.63
C LYS A 131 -39.02 26.13 6.49
N VAL A 132 -38.39 24.98 6.70
CA VAL A 132 -37.13 24.89 7.47
C VAL A 132 -35.99 25.50 6.67
N LEU A 133 -35.93 25.25 5.36
CA LEU A 133 -34.92 25.84 4.46
C LEU A 133 -35.04 27.37 4.42
N GLU A 134 -36.25 27.95 4.26
CA GLU A 134 -36.49 29.38 4.28
C GLU A 134 -36.04 30.03 5.60
N GLN A 135 -36.34 29.40 6.72
CA GLN A 135 -35.91 29.94 8.04
C GLN A 135 -34.39 29.73 8.27
N ALA A 136 -33.77 28.73 7.71
CA ALA A 136 -32.34 28.51 7.81
C ALA A 136 -31.54 29.52 6.96
N THR A 137 -32.07 29.93 5.79
CA THR A 137 -31.47 30.91 4.88
C THR A 137 -31.71 32.38 5.30
N LEU A 138 -32.74 32.65 6.10
CA LEU A 138 -33.07 34.02 6.60
C LEU A 138 -32.21 34.47 7.81
N GLN A 139 -31.26 33.70 8.30
CA GLN A 139 -30.34 34.08 9.36
C GLN A 139 -29.00 34.57 8.79
N PRO A 140 -28.63 35.87 8.94
CA PRO A 140 -27.29 36.32 8.61
C PRO A 140 -26.31 35.81 9.67
N ASP A 141 -25.22 35.18 9.22
CA ASP A 141 -24.07 34.88 10.05
C ASP A 141 -23.47 36.18 10.62
N ILE A 142 -23.62 36.37 11.92
CA ILE A 142 -22.89 37.40 12.66
C ILE A 142 -21.54 36.81 13.02
N ASN A 143 -20.65 36.68 12.03
CA ASN A 143 -19.17 36.68 12.16
C ASN A 143 -18.50 36.41 10.82
N SER A 144 -18.40 37.40 9.98
CA SER A 144 -17.25 37.69 9.11
C SER A 144 -17.51 39.00 8.38
N GLY A 145 -16.77 39.99 8.75
CA GLY A 145 -16.82 41.28 8.15
C GLY A 145 -16.19 41.34 6.77
N MET A 146 -16.66 42.33 6.00
CA MET A 146 -16.26 42.77 4.64
C MET A 146 -16.87 41.95 3.51
N GLY A 147 -17.89 42.37 2.92
CA GLY A 147 -18.29 43.47 2.04
C GLY A 147 -18.04 43.15 0.58
N PHE A 148 -19.10 42.94 -0.18
CA PHE A 148 -19.37 43.62 -1.44
C PHE A 148 -20.65 43.06 -2.07
N THR A 149 -21.66 43.91 -2.15
CA THR A 149 -22.73 44.18 -3.12
C THR A 149 -23.29 43.07 -4.01
N GLU A 150 -24.57 42.95 -3.81
CA GLU A 150 -25.70 42.61 -4.66
C GLU A 150 -25.52 42.88 -6.17
N ASP A 151 -26.06 41.95 -6.96
CA ASP A 151 -27.12 42.22 -7.94
C ASP A 151 -27.74 40.91 -8.42
N ASP A 152 -28.93 40.84 -8.23
CA ASP A 152 -30.20 40.29 -8.61
C ASP A 152 -30.34 39.68 -10.01
N ASP A 153 -31.31 38.72 -10.01
CA ASP A 153 -32.36 38.48 -11.03
C ASP A 153 -31.99 37.53 -12.18
N ASP A 154 -32.78 36.62 -12.67
CA ASP A 154 -34.17 36.21 -12.49
C ASP A 154 -34.38 34.81 -13.12
N GLU A 155 -35.23 33.99 -12.52
CA GLU A 155 -35.94 32.95 -13.22
C GLU A 155 -37.09 33.56 -14.02
N GLU A 156 -37.29 33.17 -15.30
CA GLU A 156 -38.63 33.14 -15.87
C GLU A 156 -38.81 32.06 -16.96
N GLU A 157 -39.97 31.49 -16.84
CA GLU A 157 -40.54 30.41 -17.65
C GLU A 157 -40.89 30.84 -19.07
N MET A 158 -41.00 29.84 -19.93
CA MET A 158 -41.59 29.86 -21.27
C MET A 158 -42.96 30.53 -21.36
N SER A 159 -43.12 31.33 -22.35
CA SER A 159 -44.23 31.13 -23.29
C SER A 159 -44.07 31.94 -24.59
N SER A 160 -44.57 31.30 -25.64
CA SER A 160 -44.62 31.71 -27.06
C SER A 160 -45.36 32.98 -27.37
N SER A 161 -44.89 33.75 -28.35
CA SER A 161 -45.65 33.96 -29.60
C SER A 161 -45.08 35.14 -30.48
N ARG A 162 -45.17 34.86 -31.76
CA ARG A 162 -44.97 35.62 -33.00
C ARG A 162 -45.31 37.11 -32.97
N SER A 163 -44.48 37.92 -33.66
CA SER A 163 -44.68 38.62 -34.90
C SER A 163 -43.79 39.90 -34.97
N GLY A 164 -42.96 40.05 -35.93
CA GLY A 164 -43.16 40.86 -37.13
C GLY A 164 -42.81 42.34 -36.96
N GLY A 165 -41.78 42.82 -37.66
CA GLY A 165 -41.61 44.24 -37.88
C GLY A 165 -40.21 44.68 -38.35
N ARG A 166 -40.10 44.99 -39.61
CA ARG A 166 -38.98 45.61 -40.35
C ARG A 166 -38.60 46.99 -39.84
N GLY A 167 -37.29 47.36 -39.99
CA GLY A 167 -36.95 48.75 -40.19
C GLY A 167 -35.49 49.12 -39.92
N ASN A 168 -34.74 49.23 -41.02
CA ASN A 168 -33.68 50.15 -41.40
C ASN A 168 -32.59 50.64 -40.40
N ALA A 169 -31.38 50.27 -40.73
CA ALA A 169 -30.16 51.05 -41.02
C ALA A 169 -30.01 52.49 -40.46
N GLU A 170 -28.92 52.74 -39.80
CA GLU A 170 -27.91 53.70 -40.22
C GLU A 170 -26.63 53.70 -39.39
N GLU A 171 -25.51 53.92 -40.04
CA GLU A 171 -24.12 53.93 -39.56
C GLU A 171 -23.85 55.01 -38.53
N HIS A 172 -22.95 54.76 -37.59
CA HIS A 172 -21.87 55.74 -37.32
C HIS A 172 -20.62 55.02 -36.74
N GLN A 173 -19.54 55.20 -37.46
CA GLN A 173 -18.14 54.99 -37.05
C GLN A 173 -17.79 55.93 -35.88
N GLN A 174 -17.06 55.44 -34.89
CA GLN A 174 -15.68 55.86 -34.60
C GLN A 174 -15.21 55.48 -33.14
N GLN A 175 -14.02 55.08 -33.13
CA GLN A 175 -12.96 55.25 -32.14
C GLN A 175 -12.70 54.08 -31.15
N ALA A 176 -11.60 53.43 -31.51
CA ALA A 176 -10.83 52.53 -30.69
C ALA A 176 -10.42 53.13 -29.34
N GLN A 177 -10.74 52.45 -28.26
CA GLN A 177 -9.96 52.50 -27.03
C GLN A 177 -9.71 51.09 -26.57
N THR A 178 -8.44 50.71 -26.56
CA THR A 178 -7.87 49.49 -26.00
C THR A 178 -8.20 49.40 -24.52
N ALA A 179 -9.18 48.56 -24.18
CA ALA A 179 -9.39 48.11 -22.81
C ALA A 179 -9.05 46.61 -22.79
N SER A 180 -8.05 46.24 -22.02
CA SER A 180 -7.64 44.88 -21.72
C SER A 180 -8.85 44.07 -21.24
N LYS A 181 -9.36 43.19 -22.10
CA LYS A 181 -10.34 42.15 -21.72
C LYS A 181 -9.72 41.23 -20.73
N LYS A 182 -10.24 41.14 -19.49
CA LYS A 182 -10.13 39.99 -18.61
C LYS A 182 -10.62 38.76 -19.40
N PRO A 183 -9.95 37.63 -19.33
CA PRO A 183 -10.39 36.43 -20.03
C PRO A 183 -11.74 36.01 -19.41
N SER A 184 -12.80 36.04 -20.18
CA SER A 184 -14.07 35.39 -19.87
C SER A 184 -13.79 33.86 -19.90
N ASN A 185 -14.24 33.16 -18.88
CA ASN A 185 -14.21 31.70 -18.83
C ASN A 185 -15.12 31.14 -19.95
N ASP A 186 -14.55 30.80 -21.08
CA ASP A 186 -15.32 30.27 -22.22
C ASP A 186 -15.67 28.76 -22.05
N THR A 187 -15.21 28.11 -20.94
CA THR A 187 -15.37 26.66 -20.69
C THR A 187 -15.76 26.34 -19.22
N PRO A 188 -16.90 26.84 -18.70
CA PRO A 188 -17.27 26.70 -17.29
C PRO A 188 -17.54 25.24 -16.88
N VAL A 189 -18.11 24.42 -17.76
CA VAL A 189 -18.38 23.00 -17.44
C VAL A 189 -17.09 22.19 -17.43
N LEU A 190 -16.20 22.42 -18.39
CA LEU A 190 -14.92 21.72 -18.45
C LEU A 190 -14.02 22.11 -17.27
N ASP A 191 -14.04 23.37 -16.85
CA ASP A 191 -13.25 23.86 -15.70
C ASP A 191 -13.74 23.26 -14.36
N ASN A 192 -15.01 22.83 -14.26
CA ASN A 192 -15.54 22.13 -13.08
C ASN A 192 -15.11 20.65 -12.97
N PHE A 193 -14.79 20.00 -14.08
CA PHE A 193 -14.43 18.58 -14.16
C PHE A 193 -12.99 18.34 -14.63
N GLY A 194 -12.21 19.40 -14.86
CA GLY A 194 -10.87 19.32 -15.38
C GLY A 194 -9.91 20.32 -14.77
N THR A 195 -8.63 20.04 -14.91
CA THR A 195 -7.54 20.93 -14.51
C THR A 195 -6.86 21.50 -15.76
N ASP A 196 -6.79 22.83 -15.87
CA ASP A 196 -6.06 23.49 -16.95
C ASP A 196 -4.55 23.43 -16.71
N MET A 197 -3.89 22.53 -17.40
CA MET A 197 -2.43 22.34 -17.32
C MET A 197 -1.67 23.54 -17.89
N THR A 198 -2.22 24.21 -18.92
CA THR A 198 -1.58 25.37 -19.52
C THR A 198 -1.57 26.55 -18.56
N LYS A 199 -2.67 26.76 -17.83
CA LYS A 199 -2.76 27.76 -16.78
C LYS A 199 -1.85 27.42 -15.59
N ALA A 200 -1.80 26.15 -15.20
CA ALA A 200 -0.86 25.67 -14.17
C ALA A 200 0.61 25.88 -14.56
N ALA A 201 0.93 25.73 -15.87
CA ALA A 201 2.26 26.03 -16.41
C ALA A 201 2.58 27.52 -16.35
N GLU A 202 1.61 28.39 -16.66
CA GLU A 202 1.76 29.85 -16.59
C GLU A 202 1.97 30.34 -15.16
N GLU A 203 1.26 29.73 -14.20
CA GLU A 203 1.41 29.98 -12.75
C GLU A 203 2.69 29.35 -12.13
N GLY A 204 3.47 28.60 -12.90
CA GLY A 204 4.72 27.98 -12.43
C GLY A 204 4.51 26.80 -11.48
N ARG A 205 3.30 26.22 -11.47
CA ARG A 205 2.95 25.09 -10.58
C ARG A 205 3.42 23.72 -11.11
N LEU A 206 3.77 23.63 -12.41
CA LEU A 206 4.24 22.40 -13.01
C LEU A 206 5.74 22.21 -12.83
N ASP A 207 6.15 20.96 -12.78
CA ASP A 207 7.55 20.58 -12.68
C ASP A 207 8.27 20.61 -14.05
N PRO A 208 9.55 20.95 -14.10
CA PRO A 208 10.32 20.90 -15.33
C PRO A 208 10.48 19.45 -15.79
N VAL A 209 10.10 19.18 -17.04
CA VAL A 209 10.17 17.85 -17.64
C VAL A 209 11.51 17.68 -18.37
N VAL A 210 12.23 16.62 -18.04
CA VAL A 210 13.57 16.30 -18.59
C VAL A 210 13.56 14.92 -19.22
N GLY A 211 14.34 14.74 -20.28
CA GLY A 211 14.55 13.44 -20.94
C GLY A 211 13.38 12.94 -21.77
N ARG A 212 12.36 13.79 -22.03
CA ARG A 212 11.15 13.44 -22.80
C ARG A 212 10.96 14.29 -24.07
N GLU A 213 12.05 14.85 -24.56
CA GLU A 213 12.03 15.75 -25.73
C GLU A 213 11.44 15.08 -26.96
N ARG A 214 11.79 13.81 -27.19
CA ARG A 214 11.34 13.03 -28.38
C ARG A 214 9.84 12.75 -28.32
N GLU A 215 9.34 12.34 -27.16
CA GLU A 215 7.92 12.05 -26.96
C GLU A 215 7.07 13.32 -27.06
N ILE A 216 7.50 14.43 -26.43
CA ILE A 216 6.82 15.72 -26.51
C ILE A 216 6.81 16.23 -27.95
N GLU A 217 7.92 16.15 -28.68
CA GLU A 217 7.99 16.52 -30.09
C GLU A 217 7.06 15.64 -30.94
N ARG A 218 7.02 14.34 -30.65
CA ARG A 218 6.12 13.39 -31.33
C ARG A 218 4.65 13.72 -31.06
N LEU A 219 4.28 14.08 -29.82
CA LEU A 219 2.94 14.57 -29.48
C LEU A 219 2.59 15.81 -30.32
N ALA A 220 3.49 16.81 -30.34
CA ALA A 220 3.28 18.05 -31.08
C ALA A 220 3.11 17.79 -32.59
N GLN A 221 3.91 16.87 -33.16
CA GLN A 221 3.80 16.44 -34.57
C GLN A 221 2.43 15.80 -34.84
N ILE A 222 1.96 14.90 -33.97
CA ILE A 222 0.68 14.22 -34.16
C ILE A 222 -0.47 15.22 -34.06
N LEU A 223 -0.48 16.07 -33.04
CA LEU A 223 -1.50 17.11 -32.82
C LEU A 223 -1.59 18.10 -33.98
N SER A 224 -0.49 18.34 -34.70
CA SER A 224 -0.44 19.23 -35.87
C SER A 224 -0.95 18.59 -37.17
N ARG A 225 -1.34 17.31 -37.16
CA ARG A 225 -1.85 16.60 -38.37
C ARG A 225 -3.28 17.03 -38.70
N ARG A 226 -3.64 16.96 -39.96
CA ARG A 226 -5.02 17.20 -40.43
C ARG A 226 -6.00 16.08 -40.06
N LYS A 227 -5.52 14.83 -40.03
CA LYS A 227 -6.29 13.62 -39.66
C LYS A 227 -5.44 12.73 -38.75
N LYS A 228 -6.06 11.91 -37.92
CA LYS A 228 -5.40 11.09 -36.89
C LYS A 228 -4.50 11.96 -35.98
N ASN A 229 -5.07 13.05 -35.51
CA ASN A 229 -4.40 14.07 -34.71
C ASN A 229 -4.59 13.85 -33.18
N ASN A 230 -5.02 12.65 -32.77
CA ASN A 230 -5.16 12.29 -31.38
C ASN A 230 -4.06 11.31 -30.97
N PRO A 231 -3.03 11.71 -30.24
CA PRO A 231 -2.03 10.80 -29.71
C PRO A 231 -2.54 10.01 -28.51
N ILE A 232 -2.04 8.78 -28.34
CA ILE A 232 -2.21 7.98 -27.15
C ILE A 232 -0.85 7.54 -26.64
N LEU A 233 -0.53 7.92 -25.39
CA LEU A 233 0.67 7.53 -24.66
C LEU A 233 0.46 6.14 -24.07
N ILE A 234 1.33 5.21 -24.43
CA ILE A 234 1.25 3.82 -23.94
C ILE A 234 2.57 3.49 -23.25
N GLY A 235 2.48 3.09 -21.99
CA GLY A 235 3.65 2.71 -21.21
C GLY A 235 3.25 2.18 -19.82
N GLU A 236 4.18 1.55 -19.16
CA GLU A 236 3.98 1.01 -17.82
C GLU A 236 3.59 2.11 -16.80
N PRO A 237 2.96 1.74 -15.66
CA PRO A 237 2.72 2.69 -14.58
C PRO A 237 4.03 3.31 -14.09
N GLY A 238 3.99 4.60 -13.73
CA GLY A 238 5.13 5.32 -13.17
C GLY A 238 6.23 5.74 -14.16
N VAL A 239 6.03 5.54 -15.50
CA VAL A 239 7.04 5.98 -16.49
C VAL A 239 6.96 7.48 -16.85
N GLY A 240 6.01 8.24 -16.27
CA GLY A 240 5.87 9.68 -16.49
C GLY A 240 5.04 10.06 -17.72
N LYS A 241 3.96 9.30 -18.04
CA LYS A 241 3.04 9.63 -19.15
C LYS A 241 2.38 11.00 -18.99
N SER A 242 1.89 11.31 -17.81
CA SER A 242 1.23 12.61 -17.50
C SER A 242 2.24 13.75 -17.55
N ALA A 243 3.48 13.54 -17.07
CA ALA A 243 4.56 14.52 -17.13
C ALA A 243 4.91 14.92 -18.58
N ILE A 244 4.78 14.01 -19.57
CA ILE A 244 5.00 14.35 -21.00
C ILE A 244 3.96 15.39 -21.46
N VAL A 245 2.71 15.29 -20.99
CA VAL A 245 1.64 16.23 -21.34
C VAL A 245 1.85 17.57 -20.63
N GLU A 246 2.31 17.55 -19.37
CA GLU A 246 2.73 18.75 -18.64
C GLU A 246 3.90 19.45 -19.35
N GLY A 247 4.88 18.69 -19.82
CA GLY A 247 5.98 19.19 -20.62
C GLY A 247 5.53 19.83 -21.95
N LEU A 248 4.48 19.29 -22.58
CA LEU A 248 3.87 19.91 -23.75
C LEU A 248 3.21 21.25 -23.38
N ALA A 249 2.47 21.30 -22.26
CA ALA A 249 1.85 22.55 -21.77
C ALA A 249 2.91 23.62 -21.47
N LEU A 250 4.00 23.26 -20.79
CA LEU A 250 5.14 24.17 -20.55
C LEU A 250 5.75 24.71 -21.86
N ARG A 251 5.95 23.83 -22.88
CA ARG A 251 6.49 24.25 -24.18
C ARG A 251 5.52 25.14 -24.97
N ILE A 252 4.21 24.98 -24.82
CA ILE A 252 3.19 25.86 -25.42
C ILE A 252 3.34 27.26 -24.86
N ILE A 253 3.39 27.43 -23.53
CA ILE A 253 3.58 28.71 -22.86
C ILE A 253 4.91 29.36 -23.24
N GLN A 254 5.99 28.58 -23.28
CA GLN A 254 7.32 29.06 -23.71
C GLN A 254 7.43 29.33 -25.22
N LYS A 255 6.38 29.05 -25.99
CA LYS A 255 6.36 29.15 -27.47
C LYS A 255 7.45 28.31 -28.15
N LYS A 256 7.86 27.21 -27.54
CA LYS A 256 8.85 26.23 -28.06
C LYS A 256 8.20 25.05 -28.81
N VAL A 257 7.05 25.29 -29.46
CA VAL A 257 6.30 24.32 -30.25
C VAL A 257 5.97 24.90 -31.62
N SER A 258 5.33 24.13 -32.49
CA SER A 258 4.83 24.61 -33.79
C SER A 258 3.82 25.75 -33.57
N ARG A 259 3.83 26.75 -34.48
CA ARG A 259 2.90 27.91 -34.44
C ARG A 259 1.41 27.52 -34.33
N ILE A 260 1.05 26.34 -34.85
CA ILE A 260 -0.32 25.78 -34.79
C ILE A 260 -0.78 25.52 -33.35
N LEU A 261 0.17 25.32 -32.43
CA LEU A 261 -0.10 24.99 -31.01
C LEU A 261 0.07 26.17 -30.05
N PHE A 262 0.45 27.40 -30.55
CA PHE A 262 0.76 28.53 -29.65
C PHE A 262 -0.40 28.99 -28.78
N ASP A 263 -1.64 28.92 -29.33
CA ASP A 263 -2.84 29.37 -28.64
C ASP A 263 -3.69 28.22 -28.12
N LYS A 264 -3.11 27.00 -28.02
CA LYS A 264 -3.80 25.84 -27.52
C LYS A 264 -3.75 25.78 -25.99
N ARG A 265 -4.87 25.36 -25.39
CA ARG A 265 -5.00 25.05 -23.98
C ARG A 265 -5.07 23.54 -23.80
N VAL A 266 -4.31 23.00 -22.88
CA VAL A 266 -4.36 21.57 -22.49
C VAL A 266 -5.12 21.45 -21.19
N VAL A 267 -6.25 20.74 -21.21
CA VAL A 267 -7.11 20.55 -20.03
C VAL A 267 -7.18 19.04 -19.72
N ALA A 268 -6.74 18.67 -18.55
CA ALA A 268 -6.84 17.31 -18.02
C ALA A 268 -8.24 17.06 -17.47
N LEU A 269 -8.96 16.09 -18.02
CA LEU A 269 -10.29 15.69 -17.57
C LEU A 269 -10.20 14.62 -16.47
N ASP A 270 -10.82 14.90 -15.33
CA ASP A 270 -11.00 13.90 -14.27
C ASP A 270 -12.29 13.09 -14.51
N MET A 271 -12.12 11.89 -15.04
CA MET A 271 -13.24 10.98 -15.27
C MET A 271 -13.96 10.56 -13.98
N THR A 272 -13.24 10.53 -12.85
CA THR A 272 -13.81 10.20 -11.55
C THR A 272 -14.78 11.29 -11.10
N ALA A 273 -14.39 12.57 -11.28
CA ALA A 273 -15.25 13.72 -10.97
C ALA A 273 -16.50 13.77 -11.88
N VAL A 274 -16.37 13.39 -13.16
CA VAL A 274 -17.50 13.34 -14.10
C VAL A 274 -18.52 12.28 -13.68
N VAL A 275 -18.08 11.12 -13.19
CA VAL A 275 -18.94 10.02 -12.73
C VAL A 275 -19.47 10.29 -11.32
N ALA A 276 -18.72 10.97 -10.47
CA ALA A 276 -19.10 11.21 -9.07
C ALA A 276 -20.46 11.95 -8.96
N GLY A 277 -21.32 11.43 -8.07
CA GLY A 277 -22.64 12.03 -7.79
C GLY A 277 -23.71 11.79 -8.86
N THR A 278 -23.43 11.08 -9.95
CA THR A 278 -24.46 10.68 -10.93
C THR A 278 -25.23 9.46 -10.40
N LYS A 279 -26.47 9.69 -9.94
CA LYS A 279 -27.36 8.60 -9.49
C LYS A 279 -28.09 7.91 -10.65
N TYR A 280 -28.23 8.60 -11.75
CA TYR A 280 -28.93 8.13 -12.95
C TYR A 280 -28.06 8.29 -14.18
N ARG A 281 -28.09 7.30 -15.05
CA ARG A 281 -27.34 7.24 -16.31
C ARG A 281 -27.47 8.53 -17.16
N GLY A 282 -28.67 9.11 -17.23
CA GLY A 282 -28.93 10.34 -18.00
C GLY A 282 -28.08 11.54 -17.56
N GLN A 283 -27.76 11.64 -16.25
CA GLN A 283 -26.94 12.74 -15.71
C GLN A 283 -25.48 12.64 -16.19
N PHE A 284 -24.92 11.45 -16.24
CA PHE A 284 -23.58 11.21 -16.77
C PHE A 284 -23.52 11.54 -18.28
N GLU A 285 -24.49 11.04 -19.05
CA GLU A 285 -24.60 11.32 -20.50
C GLU A 285 -24.74 12.82 -20.78
N GLU A 286 -25.49 13.54 -19.96
CA GLU A 286 -25.69 14.99 -20.06
C GLU A 286 -24.40 15.77 -19.77
N ARG A 287 -23.64 15.37 -18.73
CA ARG A 287 -22.33 15.98 -18.42
C ARG A 287 -21.34 15.77 -19.57
N ILE A 288 -21.18 14.55 -20.07
CA ILE A 288 -20.30 14.27 -21.21
C ILE A 288 -20.74 15.06 -22.45
N ARG A 289 -22.06 15.16 -22.72
CA ARG A 289 -22.60 15.95 -23.83
C ARG A 289 -22.30 17.45 -23.68
N SER A 290 -22.42 17.97 -22.46
CA SER A 290 -22.09 19.38 -22.16
C SER A 290 -20.60 19.66 -22.37
N ILE A 291 -19.71 18.78 -21.89
CA ILE A 291 -18.25 18.86 -22.12
C ILE A 291 -17.95 18.83 -23.64
N LEU A 292 -18.56 17.89 -24.39
CA LEU A 292 -18.37 17.80 -25.83
C LEU A 292 -18.83 19.07 -26.57
N ASN A 293 -19.96 19.64 -26.18
CA ASN A 293 -20.46 20.89 -26.77
C ASN A 293 -19.53 22.06 -26.51
N GLU A 294 -18.92 22.16 -25.32
CA GLU A 294 -17.91 23.19 -25.03
C GLU A 294 -16.64 22.99 -25.84
N LEU A 295 -16.15 21.75 -25.96
CA LEU A 295 -14.96 21.44 -26.78
C LEU A 295 -15.17 21.73 -28.25
N GLN A 296 -16.37 21.48 -28.79
CA GLN A 296 -16.70 21.78 -30.18
C GLN A 296 -16.76 23.31 -30.47
N ARG A 297 -17.18 24.08 -29.47
CA ARG A 297 -17.21 25.56 -29.56
C ARG A 297 -15.80 26.16 -29.38
N ASN A 298 -14.90 25.47 -28.69
CA ASN A 298 -13.56 25.94 -28.35
C ASN A 298 -12.49 25.03 -28.98
N PRO A 299 -12.21 25.12 -30.27
CA PRO A 299 -11.26 24.27 -31.00
C PRO A 299 -9.80 24.50 -30.59
N ASN A 300 -9.51 25.50 -29.75
CA ASN A 300 -8.22 25.74 -29.12
C ASN A 300 -7.94 24.83 -27.90
N VAL A 301 -8.92 24.10 -27.40
CA VAL A 301 -8.75 23.19 -26.26
C VAL A 301 -8.31 21.82 -26.73
N ILE A 302 -7.26 21.27 -26.11
CA ILE A 302 -6.80 19.89 -26.25
C ILE A 302 -7.18 19.19 -24.95
N LEU A 303 -8.02 18.16 -25.05
CA LEU A 303 -8.45 17.36 -23.93
C LEU A 303 -7.36 16.32 -23.59
N PHE A 304 -6.93 16.25 -22.35
CA PHE A 304 -6.09 15.16 -21.85
C PHE A 304 -6.93 14.22 -20.97
N ILE A 305 -6.90 12.93 -21.25
CA ILE A 305 -7.56 11.90 -20.44
C ILE A 305 -6.51 10.90 -19.99
N ASP A 306 -6.18 10.97 -18.71
CA ASP A 306 -5.37 9.94 -18.10
C ASP A 306 -6.20 8.67 -17.88
N GLU A 307 -5.58 7.52 -17.93
CA GLU A 307 -6.29 6.23 -17.90
C GLU A 307 -7.46 6.16 -18.88
N ILE A 308 -7.24 6.56 -20.13
CA ILE A 308 -8.31 6.63 -21.16
C ILE A 308 -9.10 5.34 -21.36
N HIS A 309 -8.58 4.19 -20.91
CA HIS A 309 -9.31 2.93 -20.91
C HIS A 309 -10.55 2.96 -20.01
N THR A 310 -10.60 3.85 -19.01
CA THR A 310 -11.76 4.01 -18.11
C THR A 310 -13.00 4.53 -18.82
N ILE A 311 -12.86 5.21 -19.95
CA ILE A 311 -14.01 5.66 -20.76
C ILE A 311 -14.76 4.50 -21.42
N VAL A 312 -14.07 3.35 -21.62
CA VAL A 312 -14.65 2.12 -22.15
C VAL A 312 -15.21 1.34 -20.96
N GLY A 313 -16.51 1.29 -20.81
CA GLY A 313 -17.17 0.64 -19.69
C GLY A 313 -17.65 1.57 -18.57
N ALA A 314 -17.31 2.86 -18.59
CA ALA A 314 -17.87 3.83 -17.67
C ALA A 314 -19.39 3.97 -17.91
N GLY A 315 -20.18 3.42 -16.97
CA GLY A 315 -21.65 3.42 -17.04
C GLY A 315 -22.31 2.07 -17.34
N SER A 316 -21.54 0.95 -17.40
CA SER A 316 -22.09 -0.34 -17.81
C SER A 316 -22.71 -1.17 -16.67
N ALA A 317 -24.03 -1.23 -16.63
CA ALA A 317 -24.74 -2.52 -16.50
C ALA A 317 -24.91 -3.08 -17.94
N ALA A 318 -24.88 -4.40 -18.13
CA ALA A 318 -24.92 -5.05 -19.44
C ALA A 318 -25.96 -4.42 -20.43
N GLY A 319 -25.47 -3.82 -21.53
CA GLY A 319 -26.32 -3.17 -22.55
C GLY A 319 -26.28 -1.64 -22.60
N SER A 320 -25.41 -0.96 -21.88
CA SER A 320 -25.34 0.52 -21.80
C SER A 320 -24.40 1.16 -22.84
N MET A 321 -24.69 2.41 -23.23
CA MET A 321 -23.80 3.20 -24.08
C MET A 321 -22.61 3.72 -23.23
N ASP A 322 -21.40 3.33 -23.59
CA ASP A 322 -20.15 3.79 -22.96
C ASP A 322 -19.86 5.25 -23.33
N ALA A 323 -19.17 5.98 -22.42
CA ALA A 323 -18.63 7.32 -22.71
C ALA A 323 -17.84 7.32 -24.02
N ALA A 324 -17.13 6.22 -24.31
CA ALA A 324 -16.42 6.02 -25.57
C ALA A 324 -17.34 6.19 -26.80
N ASN A 325 -18.56 5.68 -26.78
CA ASN A 325 -19.50 5.78 -27.89
C ASN A 325 -19.99 7.21 -28.15
N MET A 326 -20.01 8.06 -27.14
CA MET A 326 -20.33 9.50 -27.27
C MET A 326 -19.16 10.29 -27.82
N LEU A 327 -17.91 9.95 -27.47
CA LEU A 327 -16.70 10.61 -27.95
C LEU A 327 -16.31 10.19 -29.38
N LYS A 328 -16.60 8.96 -29.80
CA LYS A 328 -16.25 8.41 -31.14
C LYS A 328 -16.66 9.30 -32.33
N PRO A 329 -17.88 9.85 -32.41
CA PRO A 329 -18.28 10.69 -33.54
C PRO A 329 -17.48 11.98 -33.62
N ALA A 330 -17.25 12.65 -32.48
CA ALA A 330 -16.51 13.92 -32.43
C ALA A 330 -15.00 13.72 -32.75
N LEU A 331 -14.40 12.66 -32.25
CA LEU A 331 -13.02 12.25 -32.60
C LEU A 331 -12.93 11.85 -34.09
N ALA A 332 -13.99 11.21 -34.63
CA ALA A 332 -14.02 10.79 -36.04
C ALA A 332 -14.06 11.97 -37.00
N ARG A 333 -14.83 12.99 -36.66
CA ARG A 333 -14.95 14.22 -37.49
C ARG A 333 -13.79 15.18 -37.26
N GLY A 334 -12.95 14.96 -36.25
CA GLY A 334 -11.87 15.87 -35.89
C GLY A 334 -12.35 17.18 -35.25
N GLU A 335 -13.55 17.15 -34.66
CA GLU A 335 -14.16 18.29 -33.98
C GLU A 335 -13.50 18.56 -32.61
N ILE A 336 -12.90 17.53 -32.02
CA ILE A 336 -12.13 17.61 -30.78
C ILE A 336 -10.74 17.00 -30.96
N GLN A 337 -9.77 17.54 -30.22
CA GLN A 337 -8.42 16.99 -30.10
C GLN A 337 -8.26 16.38 -28.70
N CYS A 338 -7.77 15.12 -28.66
CA CYS A 338 -7.62 14.41 -27.41
C CYS A 338 -6.23 13.75 -27.34
N ILE A 339 -5.59 13.86 -26.17
CA ILE A 339 -4.41 13.09 -25.77
C ILE A 339 -4.89 12.04 -24.77
N GLY A 340 -4.64 10.75 -25.04
CA GLY A 340 -4.93 9.69 -24.09
C GLY A 340 -3.64 9.19 -23.45
N ALA A 341 -3.73 8.67 -22.22
CA ALA A 341 -2.66 7.91 -21.59
C ALA A 341 -3.21 6.59 -21.03
N THR A 342 -2.47 5.49 -21.18
CA THR A 342 -2.87 4.15 -20.70
C THR A 342 -1.67 3.22 -20.60
N THR A 343 -1.87 2.03 -20.02
CA THR A 343 -0.88 0.95 -20.05
C THR A 343 -1.04 0.09 -21.31
N LEU A 344 -0.03 -0.71 -21.63
CA LEU A 344 -0.07 -1.60 -22.80
C LEU A 344 -1.16 -2.67 -22.68
N ASP A 345 -1.34 -3.21 -21.49
CA ASP A 345 -2.34 -4.25 -21.23
C ASP A 345 -3.75 -3.71 -21.33
N GLU A 346 -4.01 -2.54 -20.73
CA GLU A 346 -5.33 -1.91 -20.81
C GLU A 346 -5.63 -1.40 -22.23
N TYR A 347 -4.60 -0.94 -22.96
CA TYR A 347 -4.73 -0.61 -24.37
C TYR A 347 -5.23 -1.80 -25.20
N ARG A 348 -4.58 -2.98 -25.04
CA ARG A 348 -4.97 -4.22 -25.73
C ARG A 348 -6.35 -4.72 -25.34
N LYS A 349 -6.70 -4.63 -24.06
CA LYS A 349 -8.00 -5.13 -23.57
C LYS A 349 -9.17 -4.26 -24.01
N ASN A 350 -9.02 -2.94 -23.99
CA ASN A 350 -10.14 -2.00 -24.08
C ASN A 350 -10.14 -1.17 -25.37
N ILE A 351 -8.98 -0.71 -25.86
CA ILE A 351 -8.88 0.20 -27.02
C ILE A 351 -8.65 -0.55 -28.33
N GLU A 352 -7.72 -1.50 -28.36
CA GLU A 352 -7.35 -2.25 -29.57
C GLU A 352 -8.48 -3.15 -30.06
N LYS A 353 -9.32 -3.68 -29.15
CA LYS A 353 -10.50 -4.47 -29.51
C LYS A 353 -11.58 -3.62 -30.19
N ASP A 354 -11.62 -2.33 -29.90
CA ASP A 354 -12.53 -1.39 -30.52
C ASP A 354 -11.87 -0.72 -31.74
N GLY A 355 -12.01 -1.34 -32.90
CA GLY A 355 -11.39 -0.86 -34.15
C GLY A 355 -11.83 0.57 -34.57
N ALA A 356 -12.91 1.10 -33.99
CA ALA A 356 -13.32 2.48 -34.21
C ALA A 356 -12.47 3.46 -33.43
N LEU A 357 -12.13 3.14 -32.15
CA LEU A 357 -11.23 3.93 -31.32
C LEU A 357 -9.78 3.79 -31.79
N GLU A 358 -9.31 2.58 -32.08
CA GLU A 358 -7.94 2.33 -32.50
C GLU A 358 -7.56 3.17 -33.74
N ARG A 359 -8.45 3.27 -34.72
CA ARG A 359 -8.22 4.07 -35.95
C ARG A 359 -8.14 5.58 -35.69
N ARG A 360 -8.57 6.07 -34.53
CA ARG A 360 -8.61 7.50 -34.18
C ARG A 360 -7.39 7.94 -33.39
N PHE A 361 -6.76 7.04 -32.69
CA PHE A 361 -5.57 7.32 -31.90
C PHE A 361 -4.28 6.91 -32.61
N GLN A 362 -3.22 7.71 -32.43
CA GLN A 362 -1.87 7.40 -32.89
C GLN A 362 -1.01 6.99 -31.69
N LYS A 363 -0.50 5.76 -31.69
CA LYS A 363 0.31 5.21 -30.59
C LYS A 363 1.64 5.97 -30.44
N VAL A 364 2.01 6.29 -29.21
CA VAL A 364 3.30 6.80 -28.79
C VAL A 364 3.73 5.96 -27.60
N MET A 365 4.78 5.16 -27.82
CA MET A 365 5.32 4.30 -26.74
C MET A 365 6.17 5.16 -25.81
N VAL A 366 5.99 4.94 -24.49
CA VAL A 366 6.74 5.60 -23.43
C VAL A 366 7.47 4.55 -22.63
N GLU A 367 8.78 4.53 -22.77
CA GLU A 367 9.64 3.60 -22.04
C GLU A 367 10.06 4.19 -20.69
N PRO A 368 10.43 3.34 -19.69
CA PRO A 368 11.03 3.81 -18.46
C PRO A 368 12.28 4.65 -18.71
N THR A 369 12.53 5.66 -17.88
CA THR A 369 13.76 6.46 -17.99
C THR A 369 14.98 5.65 -17.57
N THR A 370 16.13 5.98 -18.14
CA THR A 370 17.41 5.42 -17.72
C THR A 370 17.82 5.97 -16.34
N ALA A 371 18.73 5.29 -15.66
CA ALA A 371 19.26 5.77 -14.36
C ALA A 371 19.88 7.18 -14.47
N GLY A 372 20.59 7.48 -15.58
CA GLY A 372 21.17 8.80 -15.82
C GLY A 372 20.13 9.90 -16.01
N GLU A 373 19.07 9.64 -16.82
CA GLU A 373 17.96 10.57 -17.01
C GLU A 373 17.17 10.78 -15.72
N THR A 374 16.96 9.69 -14.93
CA THR A 374 16.28 9.77 -13.64
C THR A 374 17.06 10.65 -12.67
N LEU A 375 18.39 10.55 -12.62
CA LEU A 375 19.23 11.42 -11.78
C LEU A 375 19.09 12.89 -12.18
N GLN A 376 19.04 13.19 -13.48
CA GLN A 376 18.81 14.55 -13.96
C GLN A 376 17.41 15.06 -13.58
N ILE A 377 16.39 14.21 -13.66
CA ILE A 377 15.03 14.55 -13.20
C ILE A 377 15.05 14.90 -11.72
N LEU A 378 15.64 14.05 -10.86
CA LEU A 378 15.74 14.30 -9.42
C LEU A 378 16.45 15.63 -9.11
N ARG A 379 17.55 15.94 -9.81
CA ARG A 379 18.27 17.22 -9.64
C ARG A 379 17.40 18.43 -9.98
N ASN A 380 16.51 18.32 -10.97
CA ASN A 380 15.66 19.44 -11.39
C ASN A 380 14.42 19.64 -10.51
N ILE A 381 13.93 18.59 -9.87
CA ILE A 381 12.78 18.68 -8.95
C ILE A 381 13.22 18.90 -7.50
N LYS A 382 14.52 18.69 -7.19
CA LYS A 382 15.13 18.76 -5.87
C LYS A 382 14.65 19.99 -5.07
N ASP A 383 14.80 21.20 -5.64
CA ASP A 383 14.53 22.44 -4.94
C ASP A 383 13.06 22.53 -4.45
N LYS A 384 12.11 22.00 -5.22
CA LYS A 384 10.70 21.99 -4.82
C LYS A 384 10.43 21.05 -3.64
N TYR A 385 11.08 19.87 -3.64
CA TYR A 385 10.96 18.91 -2.53
C TYR A 385 11.71 19.40 -1.29
N GLU A 386 12.85 20.11 -1.46
CA GLU A 386 13.57 20.78 -0.37
C GLU A 386 12.71 21.83 0.29
N ASP A 387 12.00 22.65 -0.50
CA ASP A 387 11.09 23.66 0.02
C ASP A 387 9.84 23.05 0.67
N HIS A 388 9.31 21.95 0.13
CA HIS A 388 8.13 21.29 0.66
C HIS A 388 8.39 20.62 2.02
N HIS A 389 9.49 19.87 2.14
CA HIS A 389 9.84 19.15 3.36
C HIS A 389 10.74 19.94 4.30
N ASN A 390 11.16 21.14 3.90
CA ASN A 390 12.13 21.97 4.66
C ASN A 390 13.42 21.21 5.00
N VAL A 391 13.96 20.47 4.04
CA VAL A 391 15.21 19.69 4.13
C VAL A 391 16.20 20.10 3.03
N TYR A 392 17.42 19.55 3.08
CA TYR A 392 18.41 19.70 2.03
C TYR A 392 18.88 18.31 1.58
N TYR A 393 18.80 18.00 0.29
CA TYR A 393 19.28 16.73 -0.26
C TYR A 393 20.72 16.88 -0.77
N THR A 394 21.61 15.96 -0.35
CA THR A 394 22.96 15.89 -0.90
C THR A 394 22.94 15.24 -2.29
N ASP A 395 23.94 15.54 -3.13
CA ASP A 395 24.08 14.85 -4.43
C ASP A 395 24.26 13.33 -4.27
N GLU A 396 24.95 12.91 -3.20
CA GLU A 396 25.10 11.49 -2.85
C GLU A 396 23.77 10.83 -2.51
N ALA A 397 22.83 11.56 -1.86
CA ALA A 397 21.48 11.08 -1.60
C ALA A 397 20.70 10.87 -2.89
N LEU A 398 20.78 11.80 -3.86
CA LEU A 398 20.13 11.65 -5.17
C LEU A 398 20.66 10.45 -5.95
N GLU A 399 21.97 10.24 -5.95
CA GLU A 399 22.60 9.07 -6.57
C GLU A 399 22.18 7.77 -5.85
N ALA A 400 22.08 7.80 -4.51
CA ALA A 400 21.60 6.69 -3.72
C ALA A 400 20.13 6.36 -4.03
N CYS A 401 19.25 7.37 -4.17
CA CYS A 401 17.87 7.16 -4.59
C CYS A 401 17.79 6.35 -5.89
N VAL A 402 18.54 6.74 -6.92
CA VAL A 402 18.51 6.05 -8.21
C VAL A 402 19.12 4.65 -8.09
N LYS A 403 20.31 4.52 -7.52
CA LYS A 403 21.05 3.27 -7.45
C LYS A 403 20.36 2.22 -6.59
N LEU A 404 19.83 2.63 -5.43
CA LEU A 404 19.21 1.69 -4.50
C LEU A 404 17.79 1.31 -4.95
N THR A 405 17.00 2.24 -5.50
CA THR A 405 15.67 1.89 -6.04
C THR A 405 15.77 1.02 -7.28
N ASP A 406 16.79 1.20 -8.13
CA ASP A 406 17.03 0.32 -9.27
C ASP A 406 17.28 -1.12 -8.82
N ARG A 407 18.10 -1.26 -7.77
CA ARG A 407 18.51 -2.57 -7.25
C ARG A 407 17.45 -3.27 -6.40
N TYR A 408 16.68 -2.51 -5.60
CA TYR A 408 15.85 -3.06 -4.53
C TYR A 408 14.35 -2.94 -4.77
N ILE A 409 13.90 -2.04 -5.64
CA ILE A 409 12.49 -1.86 -6.01
C ILE A 409 12.31 -2.29 -7.47
N THR A 410 11.85 -3.52 -7.68
CA THR A 410 11.72 -4.14 -9.01
C THR A 410 10.29 -4.15 -9.55
N ASP A 411 9.30 -3.87 -8.70
CA ASP A 411 7.86 -3.86 -9.03
C ASP A 411 7.37 -2.51 -9.58
N ARG A 412 8.21 -1.48 -9.56
CA ARG A 412 7.93 -0.12 -10.06
C ARG A 412 8.98 0.34 -11.06
N ASN A 413 8.60 1.31 -11.89
CA ASN A 413 9.45 1.82 -12.96
C ASN A 413 10.04 3.19 -12.62
N PHE A 414 11.15 3.53 -13.27
CA PHE A 414 11.69 4.89 -13.27
C PHE A 414 10.84 5.84 -14.13
N PRO A 415 10.72 7.13 -13.73
CA PRO A 415 11.37 7.80 -12.59
C PRO A 415 10.62 7.68 -11.26
N ASP A 416 9.38 7.22 -11.25
CA ASP A 416 8.43 7.23 -10.14
C ASP A 416 9.02 6.65 -8.84
N LYS A 417 9.59 5.43 -8.89
CA LYS A 417 10.19 4.78 -7.72
C LYS A 417 11.33 5.57 -7.07
N ALA A 418 12.07 6.38 -7.84
CA ALA A 418 13.14 7.20 -7.30
C ALA A 418 12.61 8.51 -6.72
N ILE A 419 11.56 9.07 -7.30
CA ILE A 419 10.84 10.24 -6.79
C ILE A 419 10.15 9.89 -5.46
N ASP A 420 9.46 8.75 -5.39
CA ASP A 420 8.83 8.28 -4.15
C ASP A 420 9.86 8.11 -3.01
N ALA A 421 11.02 7.53 -3.31
CA ALA A 421 12.08 7.38 -2.31
C ALA A 421 12.63 8.73 -1.83
N LEU A 422 12.75 9.72 -2.72
CA LEU A 422 13.16 11.08 -2.38
C LEU A 422 12.13 11.75 -1.47
N ASP A 423 10.86 11.69 -1.85
CA ASP A 423 9.73 12.28 -1.13
C ASP A 423 9.57 11.69 0.27
N GLU A 424 9.58 10.36 0.38
CA GLU A 424 9.47 9.67 1.67
C GLU A 424 10.66 9.95 2.58
N ALA A 425 11.88 10.09 2.02
CA ALA A 425 13.07 10.43 2.81
C ALA A 425 12.97 11.86 3.36
N GLY A 426 12.56 12.82 2.55
CA GLY A 426 12.35 14.19 3.00
C GLY A 426 11.30 14.28 4.10
N SER A 427 10.17 13.64 3.89
CA SER A 427 9.07 13.57 4.86
C SER A 427 9.53 12.95 6.19
N ARG A 428 10.28 11.86 6.14
CA ARG A 428 10.78 11.17 7.34
C ARG A 428 11.73 12.05 8.14
N VAL A 429 12.74 12.64 7.47
CA VAL A 429 13.72 13.52 8.15
C VAL A 429 13.01 14.72 8.75
N HIS A 430 12.06 15.31 8.04
CA HIS A 430 11.22 16.39 8.55
C HIS A 430 10.48 15.97 9.83
N LEU A 431 9.75 14.86 9.82
CA LEU A 431 8.96 14.39 10.97
C LEU A 431 9.83 13.98 12.17
N THR A 432 11.00 13.40 11.93
CA THR A 432 11.88 12.94 13.01
C THR A 432 12.51 14.11 13.76
N ASN A 433 12.68 15.27 13.09
CA ASN A 433 13.38 16.43 13.63
C ASN A 433 12.45 17.58 14.08
N ILE A 434 11.13 17.39 14.02
CA ILE A 434 10.18 18.34 14.60
C ILE A 434 10.20 18.21 16.14
N ASN A 435 11.23 18.76 16.77
CA ASN A 435 11.22 18.98 18.21
C ASN A 435 10.55 20.33 18.48
N VAL A 436 9.29 20.28 18.94
CA VAL A 436 8.62 21.50 19.41
C VAL A 436 9.38 22.02 20.63
N PRO A 437 9.82 23.28 20.65
CA PRO A 437 10.47 23.87 21.81
C PRO A 437 9.56 23.77 23.04
N LYS A 438 10.13 23.42 24.18
CA LYS A 438 9.40 23.31 25.48
C LYS A 438 8.64 24.59 25.83
N GLU A 439 9.17 25.72 25.40
CA GLU A 439 8.58 27.04 25.59
C GLU A 439 7.22 27.18 24.90
N ILE A 440 7.06 26.60 23.70
CA ILE A 440 5.79 26.57 22.96
C ILE A 440 4.79 25.63 23.68
N GLU A 441 5.21 24.47 24.14
CA GLU A 441 4.36 23.55 24.90
C GLU A 441 3.91 24.14 26.25
N GLU A 442 4.81 24.85 26.92
CA GLU A 442 4.49 25.54 28.18
C GLU A 442 3.48 26.68 27.94
N GLN A 443 3.64 27.43 26.86
CA GLN A 443 2.75 28.50 26.49
C GLN A 443 1.34 27.96 26.10
N GLU A 444 1.28 26.85 25.35
CA GLU A 444 0.00 26.18 25.05
C GLU A 444 -0.72 25.71 26.32
N LYS A 445 0.00 25.17 27.32
CA LYS A 445 -0.59 24.82 28.63
C LYS A 445 -1.12 26.03 29.39
N LEU A 446 -0.40 27.16 29.38
CA LEU A 446 -0.86 28.39 29.99
C LEU A 446 -2.14 28.96 29.35
N ILE A 447 -2.25 28.83 28.01
CA ILE A 447 -3.47 29.20 27.27
C ILE A 447 -4.64 28.30 27.67
N GLU A 448 -4.40 26.98 27.79
CA GLU A 448 -5.43 26.01 28.18
C GLU A 448 -5.90 26.24 29.63
N GLU A 449 -4.98 26.56 30.56
CA GLU A 449 -5.31 26.98 31.92
C GLU A 449 -6.12 28.29 31.96
N ALA A 450 -5.73 29.30 31.15
CA ALA A 450 -6.45 30.56 31.09
C ALA A 450 -7.87 30.36 30.54
N LYS A 451 -8.01 29.46 29.52
CA LYS A 451 -9.28 29.06 28.93
C LYS A 451 -10.18 28.31 29.91
N SER A 452 -9.61 27.41 30.72
CA SER A 452 -10.31 26.71 31.79
C SER A 452 -10.82 27.67 32.85
N LYS A 453 -9.95 28.58 33.37
CA LYS A 453 -10.29 29.58 34.38
C LYS A 453 -11.33 30.58 33.85
N LYS A 454 -11.27 30.97 32.56
CA LYS A 454 -12.30 31.77 31.92
C LYS A 454 -13.66 31.07 31.92
N ASN A 455 -13.70 29.78 31.60
CA ASN A 455 -14.94 29.01 31.59
C ASN A 455 -15.51 28.83 32.98
N GLU A 456 -14.68 28.66 34.01
CA GLU A 456 -15.11 28.62 35.42
C GLU A 456 -15.66 29.94 35.90
N ALA A 457 -15.02 31.06 35.51
CA ALA A 457 -15.51 32.39 35.85
C ALA A 457 -16.86 32.73 35.17
N VAL A 458 -17.08 32.23 33.95
CA VAL A 458 -18.36 32.34 33.23
C VAL A 458 -19.44 31.51 33.95
N LYS A 459 -19.12 30.28 34.35
CA LYS A 459 -20.05 29.40 35.13
C LYS A 459 -20.44 30.00 36.50
N SER A 460 -19.52 30.73 37.13
CA SER A 460 -19.76 31.44 38.42
C SER A 460 -20.36 32.81 38.24
N GLN A 461 -20.77 33.22 37.03
CA GLN A 461 -21.35 34.54 36.66
C GLN A 461 -20.46 35.74 37.02
N ASN A 462 -19.17 35.54 37.18
CA ASN A 462 -18.23 36.63 37.45
C ASN A 462 -17.64 37.15 36.13
N PHE A 463 -18.40 38.04 35.43
CA PHE A 463 -18.09 38.55 34.12
C PHE A 463 -16.82 39.44 34.05
N GLU A 464 -16.49 40.11 35.14
CA GLU A 464 -15.29 40.97 35.24
C GLU A 464 -14.00 40.11 35.22
N LEU A 465 -14.04 38.99 35.96
CA LEU A 465 -12.94 38.02 36.01
C LEU A 465 -12.85 37.21 34.74
N ALA A 466 -13.96 36.88 34.07
CA ALA A 466 -14.01 36.24 32.79
C ALA A 466 -13.43 37.15 31.66
N ALA A 467 -13.67 38.48 31.73
CA ALA A 467 -13.08 39.44 30.79
C ALA A 467 -11.56 39.52 30.96
N SER A 468 -11.04 39.54 32.21
CA SER A 468 -9.61 39.59 32.46
C SER A 468 -8.88 38.31 31.95
N PHE A 469 -9.50 37.13 32.12
CA PHE A 469 -8.93 35.88 31.57
C PHE A 469 -9.02 35.82 30.06
N ARG A 470 -10.03 36.39 29.43
CA ARG A 470 -10.14 36.53 27.96
C ARG A 470 -9.04 37.41 27.40
N ASP A 471 -8.77 38.54 28.04
CA ASP A 471 -7.71 39.44 27.60
C ASP A 471 -6.33 38.76 27.74
N LYS A 472 -6.13 38.03 28.84
CA LYS A 472 -4.91 37.21 29.05
C LYS A 472 -4.78 36.08 28.05
N GLU A 473 -5.85 35.34 27.71
CA GLU A 473 -5.89 34.34 26.65
C GLU A 473 -5.48 34.92 25.31
N LYS A 474 -5.97 36.13 24.97
CA LYS A 474 -5.65 36.81 23.73
C LYS A 474 -4.19 37.24 23.67
N GLU A 475 -3.65 37.76 24.78
CA GLU A 475 -2.23 38.14 24.89
C GLU A 475 -1.30 36.92 24.73
N LEU A 476 -1.57 35.83 25.46
CA LEU A 476 -0.83 34.59 25.37
C LEU A 476 -0.92 33.94 23.98
N SER A 477 -2.10 34.02 23.32
CA SER A 477 -2.29 33.52 21.95
C SER A 477 -1.46 34.36 20.95
N SER A 478 -1.37 35.69 21.12
CA SER A 478 -0.51 36.53 20.27
C SER A 478 0.96 36.22 20.44
N GLN A 479 1.42 36.00 21.68
CA GLN A 479 2.77 35.60 21.98
C GLN A 479 3.09 34.21 21.41
N LEU A 480 2.16 33.25 21.48
CA LEU A 480 2.28 31.93 20.86
C LEU A 480 2.43 32.04 19.33
N ASP A 481 1.63 32.87 18.68
CA ASP A 481 1.69 33.09 17.23
C ASP A 481 3.03 33.71 16.79
N GLU A 482 3.60 34.62 17.60
CA GLU A 482 4.93 35.18 17.38
C GLU A 482 6.02 34.12 17.56
N MET A 483 5.99 33.36 18.65
CA MET A 483 6.93 32.26 18.90
C MET A 483 6.86 31.18 17.82
N LYS A 484 5.66 30.83 17.34
CA LYS A 484 5.50 29.88 16.23
C LYS A 484 6.10 30.42 14.94
N LYS A 485 5.92 31.71 14.62
CA LYS A 485 6.54 32.34 13.44
C LYS A 485 8.06 32.38 13.51
N GLU A 486 8.62 32.69 14.69
CA GLU A 486 10.07 32.65 14.90
C GLU A 486 10.63 31.25 14.80
N TRP A 487 9.92 30.26 15.35
CA TRP A 487 10.28 28.86 15.24
C TRP A 487 10.24 28.36 13.80
N GLU A 488 9.17 28.70 13.05
CA GLU A 488 9.07 28.39 11.61
C GLU A 488 10.18 29.06 10.78
N ALA A 489 10.54 30.29 11.11
CA ALA A 489 11.65 30.99 10.45
C ALA A 489 13.00 30.30 10.75
N ASN A 490 13.24 29.94 12.02
CA ASN A 490 14.44 29.19 12.43
C ASN A 490 14.52 27.79 11.78
N LEU A 491 13.40 27.09 11.62
CA LEU A 491 13.34 25.82 10.90
C LEU A 491 13.72 25.97 9.42
N LYS A 492 13.32 27.08 8.78
CA LYS A 492 13.67 27.38 7.38
C LYS A 492 15.15 27.72 7.20
N GLU A 493 15.75 28.36 8.19
CA GLU A 493 17.20 28.66 8.15
C GLU A 493 18.08 27.45 8.47
N ASN A 494 17.61 26.54 9.33
CA ASN A 494 18.33 25.35 9.78
C ASN A 494 17.75 24.08 9.15
N ARG A 495 17.74 23.99 7.80
CA ARG A 495 17.28 22.79 7.09
C ARG A 495 18.16 21.59 7.42
N GLN A 496 17.52 20.46 7.75
CA GLN A 496 18.22 19.20 7.97
C GLN A 496 18.68 18.59 6.64
N THR A 497 19.85 17.95 6.66
CA THR A 497 20.40 17.29 5.49
C THR A 497 19.90 15.84 5.39
N VAL A 498 19.42 15.46 4.21
CA VAL A 498 19.12 14.07 3.84
C VAL A 498 20.34 13.52 3.13
N ASP A 499 20.96 12.52 3.71
CA ASP A 499 22.14 11.86 3.17
C ASP A 499 21.82 10.48 2.55
N ALA A 500 22.83 9.80 2.02
CA ALA A 500 22.67 8.47 1.44
C ALA A 500 22.24 7.41 2.47
N GLU A 501 22.52 7.62 3.77
CA GLU A 501 22.13 6.70 4.83
C GLU A 501 20.63 6.78 5.13
N GLU A 502 20.05 7.99 5.14
CA GLU A 502 18.61 8.18 5.29
C GLU A 502 17.84 7.60 4.10
N ILE A 503 18.35 7.76 2.88
CA ILE A 503 17.77 7.11 1.69
C ILE A 503 17.80 5.58 1.83
N ALA A 504 18.93 5.01 2.30
CA ALA A 504 19.02 3.57 2.52
C ALA A 504 18.04 3.07 3.59
N ASN A 505 17.77 3.88 4.63
CA ASN A 505 16.76 3.60 5.65
C ASN A 505 15.35 3.51 5.06
N VAL A 506 15.01 4.50 4.23
CA VAL A 506 13.69 4.56 3.58
C VAL A 506 13.51 3.39 2.63
N ILE A 507 14.48 3.10 1.78
CA ILE A 507 14.41 1.96 0.86
C ILE A 507 14.36 0.64 1.61
N SER A 508 15.00 0.56 2.78
CA SER A 508 14.88 -0.60 3.68
C SER A 508 13.45 -0.80 4.18
N MET A 509 12.73 0.28 4.49
CA MET A 509 11.33 0.20 4.89
C MET A 509 10.41 -0.14 3.72
N MET A 510 10.60 0.51 2.57
CA MET A 510 9.80 0.26 1.36
C MET A 510 9.94 -1.17 0.84
N SER A 511 11.15 -1.72 0.84
CA SER A 511 11.46 -3.05 0.30
C SER A 511 11.40 -4.18 1.33
N GLY A 512 11.38 -3.85 2.63
CA GLY A 512 11.51 -4.81 3.72
C GLY A 512 12.91 -5.41 3.88
N ILE A 513 13.94 -4.82 3.21
CA ILE A 513 15.30 -5.33 3.18
C ILE A 513 16.18 -4.43 4.05
N PRO A 514 17.00 -4.96 4.96
CA PRO A 514 17.90 -4.15 5.79
C PRO A 514 19.10 -3.62 4.96
N VAL A 515 18.82 -2.62 4.09
CA VAL A 515 19.79 -2.05 3.13
C VAL A 515 21.02 -1.46 3.82
N GLN A 516 20.85 -0.82 4.99
CA GLN A 516 21.98 -0.29 5.78
C GLN A 516 22.97 -1.37 6.24
N ARG A 517 22.43 -2.52 6.66
CA ARG A 517 23.25 -3.66 7.07
C ARG A 517 24.03 -4.27 5.91
N MET A 518 23.59 -4.02 4.67
CA MET A 518 24.20 -4.59 3.47
C MET A 518 25.32 -3.68 2.89
N ALA A 519 25.25 -2.36 3.02
CA ALA A 519 26.20 -1.45 2.36
C ALA A 519 27.55 -1.30 3.09
N GLN A 520 27.58 -1.18 4.43
CA GLN A 520 28.81 -0.97 5.20
C GLN A 520 29.34 -2.23 5.89
N ALA A 521 28.47 -3.17 6.23
CA ALA A 521 28.84 -4.40 6.94
C ALA A 521 28.98 -5.62 6.03
N GLU A 522 28.72 -5.50 4.70
CA GLU A 522 28.79 -6.68 3.79
C GLU A 522 30.16 -7.33 3.81
N GLY A 523 31.25 -6.56 3.76
CA GLY A 523 32.60 -7.13 3.81
C GLY A 523 32.92 -7.85 5.12
N ILE A 524 32.56 -7.25 6.26
CA ILE A 524 32.85 -7.80 7.59
C ILE A 524 31.91 -8.95 7.94
N LYS A 525 30.61 -8.82 7.64
CA LYS A 525 29.64 -9.88 7.87
C LYS A 525 29.84 -11.07 6.95
N LEU A 526 30.15 -10.84 5.67
CA LEU A 526 30.44 -11.92 4.74
C LEU A 526 31.72 -12.68 5.15
N ALA A 527 32.72 -12.02 5.76
CA ALA A 527 33.90 -12.66 6.31
C ALA A 527 33.57 -13.58 7.52
N GLY A 528 32.64 -13.20 8.38
CA GLY A 528 32.18 -13.98 9.52
C GLY A 528 31.11 -15.06 9.21
N MET A 529 30.60 -15.12 7.96
CA MET A 529 29.53 -16.05 7.56
C MET A 529 29.92 -17.52 7.78
N LYS A 530 31.16 -17.89 7.49
CA LYS A 530 31.65 -19.26 7.63
C LYS A 530 31.58 -19.70 9.10
N GLU A 531 32.10 -18.89 10.01
CA GLU A 531 32.17 -19.19 11.44
C GLU A 531 30.76 -19.25 12.09
N ASP A 532 29.90 -18.33 11.75
CA ASP A 532 28.52 -18.32 12.26
C ASP A 532 27.74 -19.55 11.79
N LEU A 533 27.80 -19.90 10.51
CA LEU A 533 27.13 -21.09 9.99
C LEU A 533 27.70 -22.39 10.56
N GLN A 534 29.04 -22.49 10.77
CA GLN A 534 29.70 -23.65 11.39
C GLN A 534 29.30 -23.82 12.87
N SER A 535 29.04 -22.74 13.59
CA SER A 535 28.57 -22.79 14.97
C SER A 535 27.14 -23.36 15.10
N LYS A 536 26.32 -23.19 14.07
CA LYS A 536 24.89 -23.60 14.06
C LYS A 536 24.63 -24.91 13.32
N VAL A 537 25.46 -25.25 12.33
CA VAL A 537 25.30 -26.48 11.53
C VAL A 537 26.55 -27.35 11.72
N ILE A 538 26.41 -28.36 12.57
CA ILE A 538 27.50 -29.20 13.03
C ILE A 538 27.89 -30.25 11.99
N ALA A 539 29.19 -30.53 11.89
CA ALA A 539 29.83 -31.58 11.08
C ALA A 539 29.57 -31.48 9.56
N GLN A 540 29.34 -30.24 9.04
CA GLN A 540 29.17 -29.99 7.60
C GLN A 540 30.14 -28.92 7.09
N ASP A 541 31.35 -28.85 7.63
CA ASP A 541 32.33 -27.78 7.38
C ASP A 541 32.66 -27.61 5.89
N THR A 542 32.87 -28.74 5.19
CA THR A 542 33.17 -28.74 3.76
C THR A 542 32.00 -28.20 2.91
N ALA A 543 30.77 -28.53 3.31
CA ALA A 543 29.56 -28.05 2.65
C ALA A 543 29.38 -26.52 2.83
N ILE A 544 29.58 -26.06 4.06
CA ILE A 544 29.49 -24.61 4.42
C ILE A 544 30.60 -23.83 3.68
N GLU A 545 31.82 -24.32 3.64
CA GLU A 545 32.93 -23.64 2.98
C GLU A 545 32.69 -23.43 1.47
N LYS A 546 32.19 -24.44 0.77
CA LYS A 546 31.84 -24.36 -0.65
C LYS A 546 30.70 -23.36 -0.88
N LEU A 547 29.66 -23.44 -0.04
CA LEU A 547 28.50 -22.54 -0.10
C LEU A 547 28.92 -21.07 0.09
N VAL A 548 29.67 -20.79 1.15
CA VAL A 548 30.15 -19.44 1.48
C VAL A 548 31.04 -18.89 0.37
N LYS A 549 31.99 -19.71 -0.14
CA LYS A 549 32.88 -19.29 -1.23
C LYS A 549 32.11 -18.93 -2.52
N ALA A 550 31.05 -19.66 -2.86
CA ALA A 550 30.24 -19.38 -4.05
C ALA A 550 29.40 -18.09 -3.85
N ILE A 551 28.83 -17.88 -2.66
CA ILE A 551 28.07 -16.66 -2.33
C ILE A 551 29.00 -15.42 -2.34
N LEU A 552 30.19 -15.51 -1.75
CA LEU A 552 31.20 -14.45 -1.76
C LEU A 552 31.59 -14.05 -3.20
N ARG A 553 31.82 -15.04 -4.09
CA ARG A 553 32.14 -14.79 -5.50
C ARG A 553 31.04 -14.00 -6.22
N SER A 554 29.77 -14.30 -5.93
CA SER A 554 28.61 -13.60 -6.49
C SER A 554 28.50 -12.16 -5.95
N ARG A 555 28.73 -11.97 -4.65
CA ARG A 555 28.59 -10.66 -3.99
C ARG A 555 29.70 -9.66 -4.35
N VAL A 556 30.89 -10.14 -4.64
CA VAL A 556 32.01 -9.29 -5.13
C VAL A 556 31.79 -8.79 -6.58
N GLY A 557 30.71 -9.24 -7.25
CA GLY A 557 30.37 -8.80 -8.61
C GLY A 557 31.08 -9.56 -9.72
N LEU A 558 31.69 -10.71 -9.41
CA LEU A 558 32.37 -11.56 -10.41
C LEU A 558 31.40 -12.48 -11.17
N LYS A 559 30.12 -12.51 -10.81
CA LYS A 559 29.06 -13.25 -11.46
C LYS A 559 28.20 -12.32 -12.32
N ASP A 560 27.60 -12.87 -13.38
CA ASP A 560 26.65 -12.17 -14.23
C ASP A 560 25.49 -11.55 -13.38
N PRO A 561 25.25 -10.25 -13.43
CA PRO A 561 24.22 -9.57 -12.63
C PRO A 561 22.78 -10.00 -12.99
N ASN A 562 22.61 -10.61 -14.17
CA ASN A 562 21.30 -11.10 -14.61
C ASN A 562 20.93 -12.49 -14.07
N LYS A 563 21.82 -13.17 -13.38
CA LYS A 563 21.56 -14.49 -12.79
C LYS A 563 21.26 -14.41 -11.31
N PRO A 564 20.59 -15.43 -10.72
CA PRO A 564 20.40 -15.51 -9.26
C PRO A 564 21.72 -15.40 -8.49
N ILE A 565 21.68 -14.95 -7.23
CA ILE A 565 22.87 -14.84 -6.36
C ILE A 565 23.64 -16.17 -6.34
N GLY A 566 22.93 -17.29 -6.20
CA GLY A 566 23.51 -18.62 -6.25
C GLY A 566 22.48 -19.68 -6.53
N THR A 567 22.87 -20.72 -7.26
CA THR A 567 22.07 -21.91 -7.52
C THR A 567 22.84 -23.13 -7.01
N PHE A 568 22.30 -23.77 -5.96
CA PHE A 568 22.98 -24.85 -5.26
C PHE A 568 22.18 -26.13 -5.27
N MET A 569 22.87 -27.26 -5.42
CA MET A 569 22.27 -28.57 -5.25
C MET A 569 22.85 -29.24 -4.00
N PHE A 570 22.02 -29.50 -2.99
CA PHE A 570 22.39 -30.16 -1.73
C PHE A 570 22.09 -31.65 -1.80
N LEU A 571 23.12 -32.44 -1.81
CA LEU A 571 23.05 -33.89 -1.91
C LEU A 571 23.42 -34.55 -0.58
N GLY A 572 22.67 -35.56 -0.18
CA GLY A 572 23.00 -36.34 1.03
C GLY A 572 21.81 -37.07 1.63
N PRO A 573 22.05 -37.90 2.65
CA PRO A 573 21.00 -38.63 3.35
C PRO A 573 19.95 -37.71 3.98
N THR A 574 18.83 -38.30 4.37
CA THR A 574 17.82 -37.57 5.14
C THR A 574 18.34 -37.27 6.54
N GLY A 575 18.00 -36.09 7.09
CA GLY A 575 18.33 -35.74 8.48
C GLY A 575 19.77 -35.29 8.76
N VAL A 576 20.58 -34.97 7.72
CA VAL A 576 21.97 -34.47 7.87
C VAL A 576 22.08 -32.94 7.94
N GLY A 577 20.98 -32.21 7.92
CA GLY A 577 20.99 -30.75 8.08
C GLY A 577 20.82 -29.93 6.81
N LYS A 578 20.45 -30.51 5.63
CA LYS A 578 20.28 -29.78 4.35
C LYS A 578 19.30 -28.58 4.48
N THR A 579 18.10 -28.87 4.94
CA THR A 579 17.05 -27.82 5.13
C THR A 579 17.40 -26.86 6.26
N HIS A 580 18.12 -27.32 7.31
CA HIS A 580 18.58 -26.50 8.42
C HIS A 580 19.62 -25.47 7.95
N LEU A 581 20.60 -25.89 7.15
CA LEU A 581 21.59 -24.95 6.57
C LEU A 581 20.91 -23.88 5.70
N ALA A 582 19.91 -24.24 4.89
CA ALA A 582 19.15 -23.27 4.10
C ALA A 582 18.41 -22.24 4.99
N LYS A 583 17.84 -22.70 6.13
CA LYS A 583 17.15 -21.83 7.09
C LYS A 583 18.12 -20.87 7.80
N GLU A 584 19.26 -21.38 8.28
CA GLU A 584 20.26 -20.53 8.94
C GLU A 584 20.92 -19.56 7.96
N LEU A 585 21.11 -19.96 6.70
CA LEU A 585 21.57 -19.07 5.63
C LEU A 585 20.56 -17.94 5.37
N ALA A 586 19.25 -18.24 5.34
CA ALA A 586 18.21 -17.22 5.18
C ALA A 586 18.23 -16.19 6.32
N LYS A 587 18.34 -16.69 7.54
CA LYS A 587 18.46 -15.85 8.75
C LYS A 587 19.71 -14.97 8.72
N TYR A 588 20.84 -15.54 8.24
CA TYR A 588 22.10 -14.80 8.16
C TYR A 588 22.09 -13.72 7.07
N MET A 589 21.68 -14.12 5.84
CA MET A 589 21.72 -13.21 4.69
C MET A 589 20.62 -12.15 4.71
N PHE A 590 19.41 -12.53 5.12
CA PHE A 590 18.21 -11.68 5.00
C PHE A 590 17.60 -11.27 6.35
N GLY A 591 18.20 -11.67 7.47
CA GLY A 591 17.81 -11.25 8.82
C GLY A 591 16.59 -11.97 9.41
N SER A 592 15.85 -12.75 8.62
CA SER A 592 14.65 -13.48 9.06
C SER A 592 14.61 -14.91 8.52
N SER A 593 14.12 -15.84 9.32
CA SER A 593 13.78 -17.19 8.86
C SER A 593 12.64 -17.22 7.85
N ASP A 594 11.81 -16.17 7.80
CA ASP A 594 10.66 -16.04 6.91
C ASP A 594 11.06 -15.67 5.47
N ALA A 595 12.34 -15.32 5.27
CA ALA A 595 12.94 -15.16 3.95
C ALA A 595 13.22 -16.51 3.26
N LEU A 596 12.83 -17.65 3.87
CA LEU A 596 12.91 -18.98 3.27
C LEU A 596 11.56 -19.33 2.62
N ILE A 597 11.54 -19.41 1.29
CA ILE A 597 10.41 -19.92 0.50
C ILE A 597 10.65 -21.41 0.25
N ARG A 598 9.96 -22.27 1.01
CA ARG A 598 10.05 -23.72 0.84
C ARG A 598 8.92 -24.24 -0.04
N ILE A 599 9.29 -25.07 -1.02
CA ILE A 599 8.38 -25.78 -1.92
C ILE A 599 8.81 -27.26 -1.96
N ASP A 600 7.87 -28.16 -1.65
CA ASP A 600 8.10 -29.60 -1.70
C ASP A 600 7.77 -30.10 -3.11
N MET A 601 8.76 -30.61 -3.81
CA MET A 601 8.61 -31.07 -5.19
C MET A 601 7.80 -32.37 -5.31
N SER A 602 7.53 -33.06 -4.21
CA SER A 602 6.63 -34.23 -4.20
C SER A 602 5.17 -33.84 -4.52
N GLU A 603 4.78 -32.57 -4.36
CA GLU A 603 3.48 -32.06 -4.76
C GLU A 603 3.38 -31.74 -6.27
N TYR A 604 4.52 -31.74 -6.99
CA TYR A 604 4.66 -31.34 -8.38
C TYR A 604 5.15 -32.48 -9.29
N MET A 605 4.69 -33.68 -9.01
CA MET A 605 5.03 -34.89 -9.77
C MET A 605 4.28 -34.99 -11.09
N GLU A 606 3.12 -34.39 -11.19
CA GLU A 606 2.24 -34.45 -12.35
C GLU A 606 2.25 -33.18 -13.18
N LYS A 607 2.10 -33.30 -14.50
CA LYS A 607 2.19 -32.17 -15.44
C LYS A 607 1.22 -31.01 -15.11
N PHE A 608 0.00 -31.33 -14.72
CA PHE A 608 -0.98 -30.26 -14.40
C PHE A 608 -0.64 -29.50 -13.11
N THR A 609 0.12 -30.13 -12.18
CA THR A 609 0.52 -29.43 -10.94
C THR A 609 1.62 -28.40 -11.17
N VAL A 610 2.41 -28.52 -12.26
CA VAL A 610 3.48 -27.59 -12.62
C VAL A 610 2.92 -26.19 -12.88
N SER A 611 1.72 -26.08 -13.47
CA SER A 611 1.05 -24.80 -13.70
C SER A 611 0.76 -24.05 -12.39
N ARG A 612 0.63 -24.73 -11.26
CA ARG A 612 0.46 -24.08 -9.94
C ARG A 612 1.72 -23.32 -9.47
N LEU A 613 2.91 -23.63 -10.00
CA LEU A 613 4.13 -22.88 -9.68
C LEU A 613 4.14 -21.49 -10.33
N VAL A 614 3.66 -21.40 -11.56
CA VAL A 614 3.71 -20.18 -12.40
C VAL A 614 2.33 -19.50 -12.51
N GLY A 615 1.27 -20.24 -12.25
CA GLY A 615 -0.14 -19.84 -12.39
C GLY A 615 -0.82 -20.61 -13.52
N ALA A 616 -2.13 -20.84 -13.40
CA ALA A 616 -2.94 -21.50 -14.41
C ALA A 616 -3.18 -20.57 -15.61
N PRO A 617 -3.31 -21.09 -16.84
CA PRO A 617 -3.71 -20.29 -17.99
C PRO A 617 -5.15 -19.72 -17.84
N PRO A 618 -5.49 -18.62 -18.55
CA PRO A 618 -6.82 -18.04 -18.52
C PRO A 618 -7.90 -19.08 -18.83
N GLY A 619 -8.95 -19.12 -18.00
CA GLY A 619 -10.07 -20.07 -18.16
C GLY A 619 -9.94 -21.42 -17.42
N TYR A 620 -8.82 -21.68 -16.75
CA TYR A 620 -8.65 -22.86 -15.89
C TYR A 620 -8.87 -22.52 -14.41
N VAL A 621 -9.29 -23.52 -13.63
CA VAL A 621 -9.47 -23.39 -12.18
C VAL A 621 -8.14 -23.03 -11.51
N GLY A 622 -8.13 -22.02 -10.65
CA GLY A 622 -6.93 -21.50 -9.99
C GLY A 622 -6.20 -20.39 -10.74
N TYR A 623 -6.76 -19.85 -11.83
CA TYR A 623 -6.18 -18.69 -12.54
C TYR A 623 -6.06 -17.45 -11.63
N GLU A 624 -7.08 -17.17 -10.80
CA GLU A 624 -7.10 -16.01 -9.91
C GLU A 624 -6.11 -16.11 -8.72
N GLU A 625 -5.72 -17.33 -8.34
CA GLU A 625 -4.81 -17.56 -7.22
C GLU A 625 -3.35 -17.21 -7.54
N GLY A 626 -2.98 -17.07 -8.83
CA GLY A 626 -1.61 -16.85 -9.27
C GLY A 626 -0.70 -18.06 -9.06
N GLY A 627 0.58 -17.93 -9.39
CA GLY A 627 1.56 -19.02 -9.23
C GLY A 627 2.16 -19.03 -7.83
N GLN A 628 2.21 -20.21 -7.19
CA GLN A 628 2.73 -20.34 -5.82
C GLN A 628 4.20 -19.92 -5.67
N LEU A 629 5.04 -20.21 -6.67
CA LEU A 629 6.44 -19.79 -6.68
C LEU A 629 6.56 -18.32 -7.05
N THR A 630 5.93 -17.91 -8.16
CA THR A 630 6.04 -16.56 -8.70
C THR A 630 5.49 -15.50 -7.75
N GLU A 631 4.31 -15.73 -7.12
CA GLU A 631 3.72 -14.81 -6.15
C GLU A 631 4.55 -14.72 -4.86
N LYS A 632 5.08 -15.84 -4.33
CA LYS A 632 5.92 -15.80 -3.12
C LYS A 632 7.22 -15.04 -3.37
N VAL A 633 7.88 -15.23 -4.52
CA VAL A 633 9.10 -14.50 -4.88
C VAL A 633 8.81 -13.04 -5.17
N ARG A 634 7.72 -12.71 -5.85
CA ARG A 634 7.29 -11.33 -6.10
C ARG A 634 7.09 -10.56 -4.80
N ARG A 635 6.49 -11.19 -3.79
CA ARG A 635 6.29 -10.59 -2.45
C ARG A 635 7.57 -10.51 -1.63
N LYS A 636 8.52 -11.45 -1.86
CA LYS A 636 9.80 -11.53 -1.15
C LYS A 636 10.94 -11.73 -2.15
N PRO A 637 11.34 -10.69 -2.91
CA PRO A 637 12.37 -10.81 -3.95
C PRO A 637 13.76 -11.14 -3.38
N TYR A 638 13.97 -10.86 -2.09
CA TYR A 638 15.18 -11.22 -1.35
C TYR A 638 14.89 -12.43 -0.46
N SER A 639 15.06 -13.62 -1.03
CA SER A 639 14.71 -14.85 -0.34
C SER A 639 15.59 -16.02 -0.77
N ILE A 640 15.56 -17.06 0.04
CA ILE A 640 16.07 -18.38 -0.37
C ILE A 640 14.89 -19.21 -0.86
N VAL A 641 14.97 -19.64 -2.10
CA VAL A 641 14.00 -20.57 -2.69
C VAL A 641 14.54 -21.98 -2.50
N LEU A 642 13.94 -22.73 -1.57
CA LEU A 642 14.28 -24.10 -1.28
C LEU A 642 13.30 -25.06 -1.98
N LEU A 643 13.79 -25.76 -2.97
CA LEU A 643 13.08 -26.81 -3.70
C LEU A 643 13.47 -28.17 -3.09
N ASP A 644 12.59 -28.70 -2.23
CA ASP A 644 12.88 -29.95 -1.49
C ASP A 644 12.53 -31.18 -2.34
N GLU A 645 13.38 -32.23 -2.30
CA GLU A 645 13.22 -33.47 -3.04
C GLU A 645 13.06 -33.29 -4.58
N ILE A 646 13.96 -32.48 -5.18
CA ILE A 646 13.91 -32.09 -6.60
C ILE A 646 13.81 -33.26 -7.58
N GLU A 647 14.32 -34.44 -7.20
CA GLU A 647 14.25 -35.66 -8.01
C GLU A 647 12.83 -36.19 -8.23
N LYS A 648 11.86 -35.72 -7.46
CA LYS A 648 10.44 -36.09 -7.61
C LYS A 648 9.67 -35.20 -8.56
N ALA A 649 10.24 -34.04 -8.94
CA ALA A 649 9.59 -33.06 -9.78
C ALA A 649 9.33 -33.58 -11.20
N HIS A 650 8.21 -33.16 -11.81
CA HIS A 650 7.96 -33.41 -13.23
C HIS A 650 9.03 -32.73 -14.11
N PRO A 651 9.41 -33.34 -15.27
CA PRO A 651 10.42 -32.76 -16.17
C PRO A 651 10.19 -31.31 -16.58
N ASP A 652 8.94 -30.84 -16.71
CA ASP A 652 8.63 -29.46 -17.06
C ASP A 652 9.07 -28.44 -15.99
N VAL A 653 9.21 -28.87 -14.71
CA VAL A 653 9.77 -28.01 -13.65
C VAL A 653 11.22 -27.65 -13.93
N PHE A 654 12.01 -28.61 -14.48
CA PHE A 654 13.41 -28.34 -14.85
C PHE A 654 13.50 -27.31 -15.96
N ASN A 655 12.57 -27.31 -16.93
CA ASN A 655 12.53 -26.33 -18.01
C ASN A 655 12.26 -24.91 -17.48
N LEU A 656 11.37 -24.77 -16.49
CA LEU A 656 11.13 -23.50 -15.81
C LEU A 656 12.36 -23.02 -15.04
N LEU A 657 13.03 -23.93 -14.33
CA LEU A 657 14.23 -23.60 -13.57
C LEU A 657 15.41 -23.23 -14.48
N LEU A 658 15.54 -23.82 -15.68
CA LEU A 658 16.55 -23.41 -16.66
C LEU A 658 16.39 -21.93 -17.02
N GLN A 659 15.16 -21.45 -17.26
CA GLN A 659 14.91 -20.03 -17.53
C GLN A 659 15.33 -19.16 -16.35
N VAL A 660 14.99 -19.55 -15.12
CA VAL A 660 15.37 -18.81 -13.92
C VAL A 660 16.89 -18.77 -13.74
N MET A 661 17.60 -19.86 -13.97
CA MET A 661 19.06 -19.95 -13.80
C MET A 661 19.84 -19.17 -14.87
N ASP A 662 19.30 -19.05 -16.10
CA ASP A 662 19.97 -18.34 -17.20
C ASP A 662 19.65 -16.86 -17.22
N GLU A 663 18.37 -16.48 -17.10
CA GLU A 663 17.90 -15.12 -17.28
C GLU A 663 17.57 -14.43 -15.94
N GLY A 664 17.57 -15.15 -14.81
CA GLY A 664 17.19 -14.62 -13.50
C GLY A 664 15.76 -14.13 -13.41
N ARG A 665 14.87 -14.59 -14.30
CA ARG A 665 13.47 -14.14 -14.36
C ARG A 665 12.55 -15.29 -14.79
N LEU A 666 11.28 -15.18 -14.42
CA LEU A 666 10.23 -16.12 -14.80
C LEU A 666 8.95 -15.35 -15.12
N THR A 667 8.32 -15.65 -16.25
CA THR A 667 7.04 -15.02 -16.63
C THR A 667 5.89 -15.80 -16.00
N ASP A 668 5.01 -15.11 -15.28
CA ASP A 668 3.81 -15.72 -14.70
C ASP A 668 2.67 -15.89 -15.71
N SER A 669 1.56 -16.52 -15.30
CA SER A 669 0.38 -16.72 -16.14
C SER A 669 -0.33 -15.42 -16.56
N TYR A 670 -0.07 -14.32 -15.88
CA TYR A 670 -0.58 -12.99 -16.24
C TYR A 670 0.33 -12.26 -17.24
N GLY A 671 1.45 -12.86 -17.66
CA GLY A 671 2.45 -12.21 -18.52
C GLY A 671 3.43 -11.30 -17.78
N ARG A 672 3.37 -11.24 -16.44
CA ARG A 672 4.28 -10.40 -15.64
C ARG A 672 5.62 -11.10 -15.45
N MET A 673 6.71 -10.34 -15.57
CA MET A 673 8.06 -10.84 -15.30
C MET A 673 8.35 -10.77 -13.80
N VAL A 674 8.64 -11.92 -13.20
CA VAL A 674 9.06 -12.05 -11.80
C VAL A 674 10.58 -12.19 -11.73
N ASP A 675 11.22 -11.31 -10.96
CA ASP A 675 12.68 -11.24 -10.86
C ASP A 675 13.22 -12.18 -9.76
N PHE A 676 14.19 -13.04 -10.14
CA PHE A 676 14.91 -13.97 -9.27
C PHE A 676 16.37 -13.58 -9.05
N LYS A 677 16.86 -12.46 -9.59
CA LYS A 677 18.28 -12.05 -9.52
C LYS A 677 18.79 -11.92 -8.09
N ASN A 678 17.91 -11.53 -7.18
CA ASN A 678 18.23 -11.34 -5.77
C ASN A 678 17.91 -12.57 -4.90
N THR A 679 17.57 -13.72 -5.51
CA THR A 679 17.29 -14.96 -4.78
C THR A 679 18.49 -15.88 -4.75
N VAL A 680 18.53 -16.75 -3.73
CA VAL A 680 19.40 -17.93 -3.69
C VAL A 680 18.54 -19.17 -3.90
N ILE A 681 18.81 -19.95 -4.91
CA ILE A 681 18.07 -21.17 -5.22
C ILE A 681 18.81 -22.36 -4.64
N ILE A 682 18.14 -23.14 -3.79
CA ILE A 682 18.67 -24.35 -3.17
C ILE A 682 17.76 -25.50 -3.52
N MET A 683 18.31 -26.52 -4.15
CA MET A 683 17.63 -27.76 -4.49
C MET A 683 18.15 -28.87 -3.60
N THR A 684 17.29 -29.62 -2.88
CA THR A 684 17.75 -30.76 -2.09
C THR A 684 17.43 -32.08 -2.79
N SER A 685 18.31 -33.04 -2.66
CA SER A 685 18.10 -34.37 -3.21
C SER A 685 18.73 -35.47 -2.35
N ASN A 686 18.11 -36.65 -2.41
CA ASN A 686 18.58 -37.84 -1.76
C ASN A 686 19.23 -38.85 -2.78
N ILE A 687 19.41 -38.41 -4.05
CA ILE A 687 20.01 -39.23 -5.09
C ILE A 687 21.44 -39.60 -4.73
N GLY A 688 21.85 -40.82 -5.08
CA GLY A 688 23.19 -41.37 -4.84
C GLY A 688 23.36 -42.03 -3.47
N THR A 689 22.57 -41.68 -2.45
CA THR A 689 22.69 -42.25 -1.11
C THR A 689 22.18 -43.70 -1.04
N ARG A 690 21.13 -44.03 -1.79
CA ARG A 690 20.66 -45.42 -1.96
C ARG A 690 21.68 -46.29 -2.71
N GLN A 691 22.25 -45.74 -3.76
CA GLN A 691 23.26 -46.45 -4.58
C GLN A 691 24.55 -46.67 -3.81
N LEU A 692 25.02 -45.77 -2.97
CA LEU A 692 26.14 -45.99 -2.07
C LEU A 692 25.86 -47.12 -1.07
N LYS A 693 24.62 -47.29 -0.59
CA LYS A 693 24.21 -48.38 0.29
C LYS A 693 24.14 -49.75 -0.45
N ASP A 694 23.62 -49.74 -1.67
CA ASP A 694 23.48 -50.97 -2.47
C ASP A 694 24.84 -51.50 -2.94
N PHE A 695 25.80 -50.61 -3.24
CA PHE A 695 27.18 -50.96 -3.52
C PHE A 695 27.95 -51.49 -2.30
N GLY A 696 27.60 -51.03 -1.08
CA GLY A 696 28.16 -51.58 0.17
C GLY A 696 27.61 -52.94 0.56
N ARG A 697 26.51 -53.41 -0.03
CA ARG A 697 25.90 -54.76 0.19
C ARG A 697 26.11 -55.72 -0.96
N GLY A 698 26.82 -55.32 -2.06
CA GLY A 698 27.04 -56.16 -3.23
C GLY A 698 27.88 -57.40 -2.88
N VAL A 699 27.40 -58.58 -3.30
CA VAL A 699 28.07 -59.86 -3.22
C VAL A 699 29.31 -59.82 -4.11
N GLY A 700 30.48 -59.56 -3.51
CA GLY A 700 31.78 -59.65 -4.20
C GLY A 700 32.81 -58.69 -3.60
N PHE A 701 33.69 -59.26 -2.74
CA PHE A 701 35.02 -58.78 -2.30
C PHE A 701 35.29 -57.22 -2.43
N ALA A 702 34.49 -56.41 -1.82
CA ALA A 702 34.84 -55.02 -1.57
C ALA A 702 35.32 -54.87 -0.13
N THR A 703 36.62 -54.76 0.05
CA THR A 703 37.27 -54.47 1.33
C THR A 703 36.71 -53.21 1.92
N GLN A 704 36.47 -53.20 3.22
CA GLN A 704 35.98 -52.09 4.03
C GLN A 704 36.71 -50.76 3.77
N SER A 705 37.94 -50.83 3.22
CA SER A 705 38.77 -49.68 2.82
C SER A 705 38.24 -48.85 1.62
N ARG A 706 37.31 -49.39 0.80
CA ARG A 706 36.73 -48.61 -0.34
C ARG A 706 35.52 -47.76 0.01
N LEU A 707 34.89 -47.98 1.15
CA LEU A 707 33.79 -47.20 1.67
C LEU A 707 34.26 -45.85 2.27
N ASP A 708 35.54 -45.78 2.69
CA ASP A 708 36.17 -44.56 3.21
C ASP A 708 36.79 -43.68 2.12
N ASP A 709 36.76 -44.13 0.87
CA ASP A 709 37.32 -43.35 -0.26
C ASP A 709 36.32 -42.28 -0.74
N LYS A 710 36.57 -41.04 -0.31
CA LYS A 710 35.74 -39.86 -0.64
C LYS A 710 35.64 -39.63 -2.16
N GLU A 711 36.65 -40.02 -2.93
CA GLU A 711 36.66 -39.89 -4.39
C GLU A 711 35.71 -40.88 -5.06
N PHE A 712 35.70 -42.13 -4.56
CA PHE A 712 34.78 -43.14 -5.06
C PHE A 712 33.32 -42.75 -4.78
N SER A 713 33.00 -42.28 -3.57
CA SER A 713 31.67 -41.80 -3.19
C SER A 713 31.22 -40.66 -4.10
N ARG A 714 32.10 -39.73 -4.41
CA ARG A 714 31.83 -38.62 -5.36
C ARG A 714 31.54 -39.14 -6.78
N SER A 715 32.30 -40.10 -7.27
CA SER A 715 32.10 -40.67 -8.61
C SER A 715 30.75 -41.36 -8.75
N VAL A 716 30.30 -42.09 -7.71
CA VAL A 716 29.00 -42.76 -7.66
C VAL A 716 27.86 -41.73 -7.65
N ILE A 717 27.98 -40.69 -6.85
CA ILE A 717 27.01 -39.59 -6.80
C ILE A 717 26.93 -38.89 -8.16
N GLN A 718 28.07 -38.60 -8.79
CA GLN A 718 28.10 -37.92 -10.10
C GLN A 718 27.43 -38.77 -11.19
N LYS A 719 27.66 -40.08 -11.21
CA LYS A 719 26.99 -41.03 -12.13
C LYS A 719 25.48 -41.08 -11.89
N ALA A 720 25.06 -41.04 -10.63
CA ALA A 720 23.66 -41.04 -10.26
C ALA A 720 22.96 -39.74 -10.69
N LEU A 721 23.63 -38.61 -10.54
CA LEU A 721 23.12 -37.29 -10.99
C LEU A 721 22.95 -37.25 -12.51
N ASN A 722 23.97 -37.67 -13.26
CA ASN A 722 23.94 -37.70 -14.73
C ASN A 722 22.87 -38.65 -15.30
N LYS A 723 22.43 -39.65 -14.51
CA LYS A 723 21.32 -40.53 -14.87
C LYS A 723 19.94 -39.90 -14.60
N SER A 724 19.82 -39.03 -13.58
CA SER A 724 18.56 -38.49 -13.12
C SER A 724 18.24 -37.12 -13.68
N PHE A 725 19.24 -36.33 -14.04
CA PHE A 725 19.08 -34.96 -14.56
C PHE A 725 19.78 -34.80 -15.90
N ALA A 726 19.19 -33.97 -16.76
CA ALA A 726 19.82 -33.63 -18.04
C ALA A 726 21.15 -32.87 -17.80
N PRO A 727 22.21 -33.17 -18.62
CA PRO A 727 23.50 -32.51 -18.49
C PRO A 727 23.39 -30.97 -18.56
N GLU A 728 22.46 -30.47 -19.35
CA GLU A 728 22.17 -29.05 -19.49
C GLU A 728 21.74 -28.40 -18.14
N PHE A 729 20.91 -29.06 -17.37
CA PHE A 729 20.47 -28.62 -16.06
C PHE A 729 21.63 -28.61 -15.04
N ILE A 730 22.42 -29.70 -15.00
CA ILE A 730 23.56 -29.83 -14.06
C ILE A 730 24.61 -28.72 -14.30
N ASN A 731 24.90 -28.40 -15.57
CA ASN A 731 25.90 -27.39 -15.94
C ASN A 731 25.49 -25.96 -15.57
N ARG A 732 24.21 -25.69 -15.26
CA ARG A 732 23.72 -24.37 -14.81
C ARG A 732 23.69 -24.23 -13.30
N VAL A 733 23.91 -25.30 -12.53
CA VAL A 733 24.08 -25.27 -11.08
C VAL A 733 25.47 -24.74 -10.75
N ASP A 734 25.54 -23.68 -9.92
CA ASP A 734 26.82 -23.04 -9.56
C ASP A 734 27.72 -23.96 -8.75
N GLU A 735 27.11 -24.72 -7.80
CA GLU A 735 27.90 -25.67 -6.98
C GLU A 735 27.02 -26.85 -6.52
N ILE A 736 27.58 -28.03 -6.59
CA ILE A 736 26.99 -29.28 -6.04
C ILE A 736 27.64 -29.54 -4.68
N ILE A 737 26.84 -29.47 -3.62
CA ILE A 737 27.28 -29.55 -2.24
C ILE A 737 26.83 -30.90 -1.64
N THR A 738 27.79 -31.73 -1.27
CA THR A 738 27.54 -33.03 -0.64
C THR A 738 27.58 -32.88 0.88
N PHE A 739 26.58 -33.45 1.54
CA PHE A 739 26.49 -33.54 2.99
C PHE A 739 26.96 -34.91 3.46
N ASP A 740 27.86 -34.92 4.43
CA ASP A 740 28.38 -36.12 5.02
C ASP A 740 27.38 -36.73 6.03
N GLN A 741 27.51 -38.02 6.31
CA GLN A 741 26.75 -38.69 7.38
C GLN A 741 27.21 -38.15 8.73
N LEU A 742 26.27 -38.01 9.66
CA LEU A 742 26.55 -37.54 11.02
C LEU A 742 27.16 -38.67 11.84
N SER A 743 28.24 -38.39 12.58
CA SER A 743 28.81 -39.30 13.60
C SER A 743 28.02 -39.16 14.91
N LEU A 744 28.19 -40.12 15.84
CA LEU A 744 27.57 -40.05 17.16
C LEU A 744 28.04 -38.80 17.92
N GLU A 745 29.32 -38.45 17.84
CA GLU A 745 29.88 -37.23 18.45
C GLU A 745 29.24 -35.94 17.89
N ALA A 746 28.95 -35.92 16.58
CA ALA A 746 28.24 -34.80 15.97
C ALA A 746 26.81 -34.71 16.51
N ILE A 747 26.12 -35.82 16.72
CA ILE A 747 24.76 -35.84 17.28
C ILE A 747 24.74 -35.31 18.71
N THR A 748 25.76 -35.64 19.55
CA THR A 748 25.86 -35.09 20.90
C THR A 748 25.96 -33.55 20.90
N LYS A 749 26.72 -32.99 19.96
CA LYS A 749 26.79 -31.51 19.79
C LYS A 749 25.47 -30.91 19.25
N ILE A 750 24.76 -31.65 18.41
CA ILE A 750 23.44 -31.19 17.91
C ILE A 750 22.41 -31.19 19.03
N ILE A 751 22.48 -32.13 19.99
CA ILE A 751 21.60 -32.13 21.15
C ILE A 751 21.73 -30.85 21.94
N ASP A 752 22.92 -30.33 22.18
CA ASP A 752 23.15 -29.09 22.91
C ASP A 752 22.44 -27.89 22.24
N ILE A 753 22.42 -27.86 20.91
CA ILE A 753 21.74 -26.83 20.13
C ILE A 753 20.21 -26.98 20.23
N GLU A 754 19.67 -28.19 20.10
CA GLU A 754 18.22 -28.46 20.19
C GLU A 754 17.69 -28.26 21.60
N LEU A 755 18.47 -28.60 22.64
CA LEU A 755 18.12 -28.39 24.04
C LEU A 755 18.11 -26.92 24.46
N LYS A 756 18.82 -26.04 23.74
CA LYS A 756 18.83 -24.60 24.07
C LYS A 756 17.41 -24.02 24.11
N GLY A 757 16.59 -24.34 23.12
CA GLY A 757 15.19 -23.92 23.12
C GLY A 757 14.34 -24.53 24.27
N LEU A 758 14.72 -25.70 24.79
CA LEU A 758 14.09 -26.28 25.97
C LEU A 758 14.55 -25.56 27.24
N TYR A 759 15.84 -25.26 27.38
CA TYR A 759 16.36 -24.46 28.49
C TYR A 759 15.66 -23.10 28.57
N ASP A 760 15.55 -22.38 27.46
CA ASP A 760 14.87 -21.07 27.41
C ASP A 760 13.39 -21.16 27.83
N ARG A 761 12.68 -22.24 27.44
CA ARG A 761 11.27 -22.47 27.84
C ARG A 761 11.14 -22.81 29.33
N ILE A 762 12.01 -23.63 29.87
CA ILE A 762 12.00 -24.01 31.31
C ILE A 762 12.37 -22.79 32.16
N GLU A 763 13.34 -21.97 31.75
CA GLU A 763 13.71 -20.73 32.41
C GLU A 763 12.56 -19.70 32.42
N ALA A 764 11.82 -19.60 31.31
CA ALA A 764 10.62 -18.74 31.22
C ALA A 764 9.50 -19.16 32.16
N ILE A 765 9.43 -20.45 32.57
CA ILE A 765 8.48 -20.97 33.54
C ILE A 765 9.00 -20.76 34.99
N GLY A 766 10.26 -20.30 35.15
CA GLY A 766 10.87 -19.99 36.44
C GLY A 766 11.75 -21.09 37.04
N TYR A 767 12.10 -22.12 36.26
CA TYR A 767 12.94 -23.25 36.71
C TYR A 767 14.27 -23.27 35.96
N LYS A 768 15.30 -23.91 36.56
CA LYS A 768 16.60 -24.12 35.87
C LYS A 768 16.80 -25.60 35.58
N LEU A 769 17.11 -25.93 34.33
CA LEU A 769 17.37 -27.31 33.89
C LEU A 769 18.88 -27.57 33.77
N VAL A 770 19.35 -28.67 34.38
CA VAL A 770 20.74 -29.12 34.23
C VAL A 770 20.72 -30.62 33.82
N ILE A 771 21.33 -30.91 32.68
CA ILE A 771 21.35 -32.27 32.10
C ILE A 771 22.79 -32.77 32.13
N ASP A 772 22.98 -33.97 32.67
CA ASP A 772 24.29 -34.63 32.75
C ASP A 772 24.73 -35.11 31.34
N ASP A 773 26.04 -35.12 31.08
CA ASP A 773 26.60 -35.50 29.78
C ASP A 773 26.26 -36.97 29.44
N LYS A 774 26.22 -37.89 30.41
CA LYS A 774 25.75 -39.28 30.22
C LYS A 774 24.27 -39.33 29.80
N ALA A 775 23.45 -38.48 30.31
CA ALA A 775 22.05 -38.37 29.92
C ALA A 775 21.91 -37.84 28.46
N LYS A 776 22.73 -36.90 28.07
CA LYS A 776 22.79 -36.41 26.67
C LYS A 776 23.27 -37.53 25.71
N GLU A 777 24.29 -38.30 26.07
CA GLU A 777 24.76 -39.42 25.28
C GLU A 777 23.68 -40.50 25.13
N PHE A 778 22.92 -40.80 26.21
CA PHE A 778 21.79 -41.73 26.14
C PHE A 778 20.72 -41.26 25.13
N ILE A 779 20.31 -39.96 25.22
CA ILE A 779 19.35 -39.36 24.28
C ILE A 779 19.92 -39.40 22.86
N ALA A 780 21.20 -39.07 22.66
CA ALA A 780 21.89 -39.19 21.39
C ALA A 780 21.80 -40.61 20.81
N GLY A 781 22.12 -41.64 21.60
CA GLY A 781 22.06 -43.04 21.16
C GLY A 781 20.64 -43.49 20.79
N LYS A 782 19.60 -43.01 21.49
CA LYS A 782 18.21 -43.31 21.17
C LYS A 782 17.64 -42.46 20.01
N GLY A 783 18.16 -41.25 19.83
CA GLY A 783 17.76 -40.32 18.78
C GLY A 783 18.55 -40.43 17.46
N TYR A 784 19.56 -41.31 17.40
CA TYR A 784 20.37 -41.54 16.24
C TYR A 784 19.90 -42.76 15.44
N ASP A 785 19.68 -42.57 14.16
CA ASP A 785 19.42 -43.64 13.22
C ASP A 785 20.30 -43.43 11.97
N VAL A 786 21.03 -44.47 11.58
CA VAL A 786 21.93 -44.46 10.42
C VAL A 786 21.20 -44.10 9.12
N GLN A 787 19.88 -44.36 9.02
CA GLN A 787 19.09 -44.10 7.83
C GLN A 787 18.47 -42.70 7.85
N TYR A 788 18.04 -42.22 9.02
CA TYR A 788 17.28 -40.98 9.19
C TYR A 788 18.09 -39.86 9.86
N GLY A 789 19.39 -40.13 10.15
CA GLY A 789 20.30 -39.13 10.75
C GLY A 789 19.77 -38.59 12.10
N ALA A 790 19.82 -37.29 12.28
CA ALA A 790 19.33 -36.60 13.47
C ALA A 790 17.79 -36.34 13.48
N ARG A 791 17.01 -36.81 12.49
CA ARG A 791 15.56 -36.57 12.43
C ARG A 791 14.78 -37.16 13.60
N PRO A 792 15.11 -38.38 14.11
CA PRO A 792 14.44 -38.95 15.29
C PRO A 792 14.80 -38.24 16.61
N LEU A 793 15.85 -37.41 16.64
CA LEU A 793 16.36 -36.77 17.86
C LEU A 793 15.32 -35.91 18.57
N LYS A 794 14.54 -35.13 17.82
CA LYS A 794 13.45 -34.33 18.42
C LYS A 794 12.42 -35.20 19.13
N ARG A 795 12.08 -36.34 18.53
CA ARG A 795 11.14 -37.27 19.13
C ARG A 795 11.75 -37.96 20.36
N ALA A 796 13.05 -38.25 20.33
CA ALA A 796 13.74 -38.80 21.49
C ALA A 796 13.80 -37.78 22.64
N ILE A 797 14.09 -36.51 22.38
CA ILE A 797 14.03 -35.44 23.36
C ILE A 797 12.60 -35.35 23.96
N GLN A 798 11.58 -35.34 23.12
CA GLN A 798 10.20 -35.29 23.57
C GLN A 798 9.86 -36.46 24.49
N THR A 799 10.07 -37.70 24.01
CA THR A 799 9.64 -38.90 24.74
C THR A 799 10.45 -39.16 26.00
N TYR A 800 11.78 -38.96 25.99
CA TYR A 800 12.63 -39.30 27.13
C TYR A 800 12.87 -38.13 28.09
N LEU A 801 12.70 -36.89 27.64
CA LEU A 801 12.99 -35.69 28.45
C LEU A 801 11.76 -34.82 28.70
N GLU A 802 11.05 -34.35 27.65
CA GLU A 802 9.93 -33.43 27.83
C GLU A 802 8.72 -34.06 28.54
N ASP A 803 8.38 -35.31 28.21
CA ASP A 803 7.29 -36.06 28.84
C ASP A 803 7.56 -36.23 30.38
N GLY A 804 8.77 -36.67 30.75
CA GLY A 804 9.16 -36.81 32.13
C GLY A 804 9.26 -35.50 32.92
N LEU A 805 9.74 -34.41 32.26
CA LEU A 805 9.76 -33.09 32.85
C LEU A 805 8.35 -32.58 33.08
N SER A 806 7.42 -32.79 32.15
CA SER A 806 6.02 -32.40 32.31
C SER A 806 5.35 -33.11 33.45
N GLU A 807 5.58 -34.42 33.62
CA GLU A 807 5.06 -35.22 34.76
C GLU A 807 5.63 -34.72 36.08
N LEU A 808 6.93 -34.40 36.15
CA LEU A 808 7.59 -33.89 37.34
C LEU A 808 7.06 -32.48 37.70
N ILE A 809 6.87 -31.58 36.76
CA ILE A 809 6.36 -30.23 37.00
C ILE A 809 4.92 -30.26 37.48
N ILE A 810 4.09 -31.18 36.98
CA ILE A 810 2.68 -31.31 37.39
C ILE A 810 2.55 -32.01 38.77
N SER A 811 3.36 -33.04 39.04
CA SER A 811 3.24 -33.88 40.24
C SER A 811 3.97 -33.33 41.48
N SER A 812 4.98 -32.47 41.28
CA SER A 812 5.80 -31.91 42.36
C SER A 812 5.41 -30.47 42.69
N SER A 813 5.41 -30.12 44.00
CA SER A 813 5.24 -28.75 44.48
C SER A 813 6.54 -27.97 44.28
N LEU A 814 6.92 -27.69 43.00
CA LEU A 814 8.10 -26.95 42.67
C LEU A 814 7.96 -25.47 43.11
N LYS A 815 9.03 -24.91 43.66
CA LYS A 815 9.15 -23.48 43.99
C LYS A 815 9.89 -22.74 42.87
N GLU A 816 9.60 -21.47 42.69
CA GLU A 816 10.36 -20.63 41.78
C GLU A 816 11.85 -20.69 42.10
N LYS A 817 12.70 -20.89 41.08
CA LYS A 817 14.16 -21.05 41.09
C LYS A 817 14.69 -22.45 41.48
N ASP A 818 13.83 -23.45 41.60
CA ASP A 818 14.32 -24.83 41.77
C ASP A 818 15.09 -25.30 40.55
N ILE A 819 16.14 -26.13 40.80
CA ILE A 819 16.98 -26.71 39.74
C ILE A 819 16.52 -28.15 39.51
N ILE A 820 16.13 -28.44 38.26
CA ILE A 820 15.80 -29.79 37.85
C ILE A 820 17.08 -30.43 37.27
N GLN A 821 17.60 -31.43 37.96
CA GLN A 821 18.77 -32.20 37.50
C GLN A 821 18.32 -33.51 36.85
N VAL A 822 18.79 -33.73 35.57
CA VAL A 822 18.50 -34.91 34.81
C VAL A 822 19.79 -35.77 34.72
N SER A 823 19.75 -37.00 35.22
CA SER A 823 20.84 -37.93 35.18
C SER A 823 20.43 -39.30 34.59
N LEU A 824 21.41 -40.07 34.11
CA LEU A 824 21.17 -41.43 33.63
C LEU A 824 21.06 -42.41 34.81
N ASN A 825 19.96 -43.16 34.91
CA ASN A 825 19.83 -44.27 35.81
C ASN A 825 20.23 -45.56 35.08
N GLU A 826 21.44 -46.06 35.35
CA GLU A 826 22.00 -47.28 34.71
C GLU A 826 21.22 -48.54 35.06
N GLU A 827 20.61 -48.63 36.25
CA GLU A 827 19.82 -49.79 36.70
C GLU A 827 18.47 -49.92 36.01
N LYS A 828 17.81 -48.82 35.72
CA LYS A 828 16.49 -48.76 35.05
C LYS A 828 16.58 -48.54 33.55
N GLY A 829 17.78 -48.23 33.00
CA GLY A 829 17.99 -47.97 31.59
C GLY A 829 17.18 -46.76 31.05
N GLY A 830 16.96 -45.73 31.91
CA GLY A 830 16.21 -44.53 31.57
C GLY A 830 16.76 -43.28 32.25
N LEU A 831 16.14 -42.15 32.01
CA LEU A 831 16.52 -40.88 32.63
C LEU A 831 15.82 -40.73 34.00
N GLU A 832 16.56 -40.30 35.01
CA GLU A 832 16.06 -39.96 36.33
C GLU A 832 16.11 -38.45 36.53
N MET A 833 15.01 -37.86 36.97
CA MET A 833 14.87 -36.42 37.22
C MET A 833 14.74 -36.13 38.70
N LYS A 834 15.60 -35.27 39.24
CA LYS A 834 15.60 -34.86 40.66
C LYS A 834 15.49 -33.37 40.77
N VAL A 835 14.70 -32.92 41.74
CA VAL A 835 14.60 -31.51 42.10
C VAL A 835 15.65 -31.21 43.14
N VAL A 836 16.50 -30.23 42.88
CA VAL A 836 17.50 -29.74 43.84
C VAL A 836 17.13 -28.30 44.18
N THR A 837 16.73 -28.10 45.44
CA THR A 837 16.51 -26.74 45.96
C THR A 837 17.85 -26.05 46.14
N PRO A 838 18.09 -24.89 45.57
CA PRO A 838 19.32 -24.13 45.83
C PRO A 838 19.35 -23.75 47.34
N GLN A 839 20.47 -24.10 48.01
CA GLN A 839 20.74 -23.73 49.42
C GLN A 839 20.91 -22.22 49.58
#